data_c3d94e8075090936c489a2c936ce24cd
#
_entry.id   c3d94e8075090936c489a2c936ce24cd
#
_cell.length_a   1.000
_cell.length_b   1.000
_cell.length_c   1.000
_cell.angle_alpha   90.00
_cell.angle_beta   90.00
_cell.angle_gamma   90.00
#
_symmetry.space_group_name_H-M   'P 1'
#
loop_
_entity.id
_entity.type
_entity.pdbx_description
1 polymer ?
#
loop_
_entity_poly.entity_id
_entity_poly.type
_entity_poly.pdbx_seq_one_letter_code
_entity_poly.pdbx_strand_id
1 'polypeptide(L)'
;MLALAACLPSCSNNPYPAASAGQTLYTALSEDPRTLDPAQVSDVTSGEITNQIYDALYQNSYLDRPYKVEPALAAAYPDKRVFYETVTENGVRNKVARMEYTFKLRDDIYFQDDPCFPGGKGRRVTAQDVIYSIKRLADPQVQSTGYWLVAGKIEGIDDFFKKAAAAGKADYSADIKGLQASDDRTLKITLTEPYPAFIYVMAMTYTAPVPHEAVACYNAPGRDGFSRHPVGTGAYRLKSWKRQHRIVLERNPTFRTEYYPATGAPGDMEKGLLLDAGKRLPLTDEIWYTIIPTVQPVWLLFLQGYLDASGIPQEQFDKVITKQLDLSPDFVRKGISLEIGNDLTTYYIAFNMRDPVLGRNKYLRQALSLAYDSDLFNQIYLNGRAVNAQGPLPPGVFGYDPSLKNPYKAHDLEKARELMVKAGYPGGIGGRTGRQLELTYDIGADSARAREQATFDMRCFEQLGIRMRLQVNTFSQFLERTIKGTFQMAGSGWSADYPDPENFLQLLYGPNAPPNPNHAAFSNPEYDRLYERMKTMDDGPERLAIINRMVAIAVGECPWIFNVHTPSYVLRHSWYKNGKNHSITGNYKKYLRIDPVARRAYWGREDRPDYKALIYAAVILVALALPAVVIKFRQRRR
;
A
#
# COMPACT_ATOMS: atom_id res chain seq x y z
N MET A 1 13.45 -8.61 -57.73
CA MET A 1 13.69 -7.88 -56.48
C MET A 1 12.49 -7.11 -55.89
N LEU A 2 11.45 -6.87 -56.62
CA LEU A 2 10.21 -6.22 -56.08
C LEU A 2 9.24 -7.14 -55.31
N ALA A 3 9.41 -8.47 -55.38
CA ALA A 3 8.54 -9.42 -54.70
C ALA A 3 8.94 -9.76 -53.23
N LEU A 4 10.12 -9.35 -52.77
CA LEU A 4 10.57 -9.58 -51.37
C LEU A 4 10.13 -8.50 -50.39
N ALA A 5 9.64 -7.36 -50.86
CA ALA A 5 9.16 -6.27 -50.01
C ALA A 5 7.70 -6.44 -49.51
N ALA A 6 6.95 -7.41 -50.01
CA ALA A 6 5.56 -7.61 -49.68
C ALA A 6 5.26 -8.61 -48.56
N CYS A 7 6.29 -9.24 -47.99
CA CYS A 7 6.15 -10.28 -46.92
C CYS A 7 6.93 -9.98 -45.66
N LEU A 8 7.22 -8.72 -45.32
CA LEU A 8 7.56 -8.40 -43.95
C LEU A 8 6.24 -8.23 -43.19
N PRO A 9 5.80 -9.23 -42.43
CA PRO A 9 4.76 -8.97 -41.44
C PRO A 9 5.35 -7.87 -40.56
N SER A 10 4.63 -6.76 -40.39
CA SER A 10 5.03 -5.73 -39.46
C SER A 10 5.18 -6.42 -38.09
N CYS A 11 6.40 -6.69 -37.66
CA CYS A 11 6.66 -7.13 -36.31
C CYS A 11 6.22 -5.98 -35.40
N SER A 12 4.96 -6.05 -34.94
CA SER A 12 4.47 -5.17 -33.90
C SER A 12 5.20 -5.50 -32.63
N ASN A 13 5.80 -4.50 -31.97
CA ASN A 13 6.38 -4.66 -30.64
C ASN A 13 5.30 -4.76 -29.55
N ASN A 14 4.02 -4.74 -29.94
CA ASN A 14 2.89 -4.81 -29.02
C ASN A 14 2.84 -6.20 -28.35
N PRO A 15 3.02 -6.30 -27.02
CA PRO A 15 2.99 -7.56 -26.28
C PRO A 15 1.57 -8.11 -26.10
N TYR A 16 0.54 -7.37 -26.55
CA TYR A 16 -0.86 -7.73 -26.35
C TYR A 16 -1.53 -8.22 -27.62
N PRO A 17 -2.42 -9.22 -27.54
CA PRO A 17 -3.21 -9.66 -28.68
C PRO A 17 -4.11 -8.54 -29.23
N ALA A 18 -4.31 -8.48 -30.52
CA ALA A 18 -5.18 -7.48 -31.16
C ALA A 18 -6.63 -7.49 -30.60
N ALA A 19 -7.13 -8.64 -30.19
CA ALA A 19 -8.45 -8.81 -29.57
C ALA A 19 -8.58 -8.18 -28.18
N SER A 20 -7.47 -7.92 -27.48
CA SER A 20 -7.47 -7.34 -26.13
C SER A 20 -7.52 -5.81 -26.09
N ALA A 21 -7.73 -5.17 -27.26
CA ALA A 21 -7.75 -3.71 -27.39
C ALA A 21 -9.08 -3.04 -26.92
N GLY A 22 -9.91 -3.74 -26.14
CA GLY A 22 -11.15 -3.22 -25.56
C GLY A 22 -10.94 -2.39 -24.29
N GLN A 23 -11.93 -2.43 -23.40
CA GLN A 23 -11.88 -1.78 -22.08
C GLN A 23 -10.95 -2.56 -21.10
N THR A 24 -9.70 -2.78 -21.51
CA THR A 24 -8.68 -3.49 -20.71
C THR A 24 -7.69 -2.51 -20.11
N LEU A 25 -7.48 -2.58 -18.80
CA LEU A 25 -6.44 -1.84 -18.10
C LEU A 25 -5.14 -2.65 -18.11
N TYR A 26 -4.06 -2.07 -18.62
CA TYR A 26 -2.72 -2.66 -18.61
C TYR A 26 -1.85 -2.02 -17.52
N THR A 27 -1.41 -2.83 -16.58
CA THR A 27 -0.56 -2.39 -15.47
C THR A 27 0.55 -3.41 -15.19
N ALA A 28 1.52 -3.07 -14.35
CA ALA A 28 2.62 -3.96 -13.97
C ALA A 28 2.65 -4.17 -12.45
N LEU A 29 3.20 -5.32 -12.05
CA LEU A 29 3.59 -5.63 -10.68
C LEU A 29 5.06 -6.03 -10.68
N SER A 30 5.77 -5.72 -9.59
CA SER A 30 7.19 -6.08 -9.46
C SER A 30 7.42 -7.57 -9.15
N GLU A 31 6.42 -8.24 -8.59
CA GLU A 31 6.47 -9.65 -8.20
C GLU A 31 5.08 -10.29 -8.20
N ASP A 32 5.04 -11.60 -8.13
CA ASP A 32 3.78 -12.34 -7.92
C ASP A 32 3.21 -12.06 -6.52
N PRO A 33 1.88 -11.98 -6.36
CA PRO A 33 1.26 -11.96 -5.04
C PRO A 33 1.61 -13.24 -4.27
N ARG A 34 1.87 -13.08 -2.98
CA ARG A 34 2.18 -14.20 -2.08
C ARG A 34 0.95 -15.04 -1.80
N THR A 35 -0.19 -14.39 -1.69
CA THR A 35 -1.48 -14.98 -1.36
C THR A 35 -2.62 -14.15 -1.98
N LEU A 36 -3.73 -14.81 -2.29
CA LEU A 36 -4.99 -14.15 -2.62
C LEU A 36 -6.08 -14.45 -1.56
N ASP A 37 -5.70 -15.01 -0.41
CA ASP A 37 -6.55 -15.16 0.76
C ASP A 37 -6.57 -13.86 1.56
N PRO A 38 -7.70 -13.15 1.68
CA PRO A 38 -7.76 -11.84 2.34
C PRO A 38 -7.32 -11.87 3.80
N ALA A 39 -7.45 -12.99 4.51
CA ALA A 39 -6.99 -13.12 5.89
C ALA A 39 -5.45 -13.13 6.04
N GLN A 40 -4.71 -13.40 4.97
CA GLN A 40 -3.25 -13.58 4.98
C GLN A 40 -2.49 -12.46 4.27
N VAL A 41 -3.17 -11.48 3.70
CA VAL A 41 -2.56 -10.38 2.95
C VAL A 41 -1.76 -9.47 3.88
N SER A 42 -0.46 -9.31 3.61
CA SER A 42 0.43 -8.42 4.40
C SER A 42 1.32 -7.55 3.53
N ASP A 43 1.20 -7.67 2.21
CA ASP A 43 2.02 -6.94 1.24
C ASP A 43 1.15 -6.23 0.21
N VAL A 44 1.70 -5.15 -0.35
CA VAL A 44 1.01 -4.28 -1.31
C VAL A 44 0.62 -5.03 -2.58
N THR A 45 1.47 -5.95 -3.07
CA THR A 45 1.24 -6.70 -4.31
C THR A 45 0.04 -7.65 -4.18
N SER A 46 -0.03 -8.40 -3.07
CA SER A 46 -1.18 -9.26 -2.77
C SER A 46 -2.45 -8.42 -2.55
N GLY A 47 -2.34 -7.29 -1.81
CA GLY A 47 -3.43 -6.35 -1.57
C GLY A 47 -4.00 -5.74 -2.86
N GLU A 48 -3.13 -5.40 -3.80
CA GLU A 48 -3.53 -4.82 -5.09
C GLU A 48 -4.50 -5.72 -5.88
N ILE A 49 -4.32 -7.03 -5.82
CA ILE A 49 -5.18 -8.00 -6.49
C ILE A 49 -6.41 -8.34 -5.64
N THR A 50 -6.23 -8.63 -4.36
CA THR A 50 -7.32 -9.05 -3.48
C THR A 50 -8.39 -7.97 -3.33
N ASN A 51 -7.99 -6.70 -3.27
CA ASN A 51 -8.92 -5.57 -3.19
C ASN A 51 -9.81 -5.39 -4.43
N GLN A 52 -9.49 -6.01 -5.58
CA GLN A 52 -10.36 -6.00 -6.75
C GLN A 52 -11.37 -7.18 -6.73
N ILE A 53 -11.05 -8.26 -5.97
CA ILE A 53 -11.82 -9.51 -5.94
C ILE A 53 -12.77 -9.54 -4.74
N TYR A 54 -12.41 -8.91 -3.63
CA TYR A 54 -13.18 -8.91 -2.39
C TYR A 54 -13.66 -7.51 -2.03
N ASP A 55 -14.91 -7.39 -1.64
CA ASP A 55 -15.44 -6.18 -1.03
C ASP A 55 -15.70 -6.40 0.47
N ALA A 56 -15.40 -5.40 1.28
CA ALA A 56 -15.75 -5.35 2.70
C ALA A 56 -17.14 -4.71 2.90
N LEU A 57 -17.62 -4.59 4.13
CA LEU A 57 -18.90 -3.93 4.41
C LEU A 57 -18.92 -2.47 3.99
N TYR A 58 -17.77 -1.81 4.11
CA TYR A 58 -17.56 -0.41 3.74
C TYR A 58 -16.36 -0.31 2.78
N GLN A 59 -16.21 0.85 2.17
CA GLN A 59 -15.08 1.21 1.31
C GLN A 59 -14.73 2.67 1.50
N ASN A 60 -13.53 3.07 1.08
CA ASN A 60 -13.18 4.48 1.02
C ASN A 60 -13.77 5.11 -0.24
N SER A 61 -14.40 6.28 -0.11
CA SER A 61 -14.92 7.04 -1.25
C SER A 61 -13.81 7.32 -2.26
N TYR A 62 -14.12 7.09 -3.53
CA TYR A 62 -13.14 7.26 -4.61
C TYR A 62 -12.73 8.73 -4.81
N LEU A 63 -13.69 9.64 -4.82
CA LEU A 63 -13.44 11.04 -5.18
C LEU A 63 -13.30 11.99 -3.98
N ASP A 64 -13.89 11.67 -2.83
CA ASP A 64 -13.84 12.57 -1.67
C ASP A 64 -12.42 12.72 -1.10
N ARG A 65 -12.05 13.98 -0.78
CA ARG A 65 -10.86 14.34 -0.01
C ARG A 65 -11.23 15.41 1.01
N PRO A 66 -10.90 15.23 2.31
CA PRO A 66 -10.29 14.04 2.91
C PRO A 66 -11.13 12.79 2.69
N TYR A 67 -10.49 11.62 2.81
CA TYR A 67 -11.17 10.34 2.60
C TYR A 67 -12.38 10.19 3.52
N LYS A 68 -13.46 9.62 2.97
CA LYS A 68 -14.66 9.23 3.73
C LYS A 68 -14.91 7.75 3.52
N VAL A 69 -15.33 7.08 4.57
CA VAL A 69 -15.83 5.71 4.47
C VAL A 69 -17.28 5.76 4.01
N GLU A 70 -17.66 4.91 3.06
CA GLU A 70 -19.03 4.79 2.54
C GLU A 70 -19.49 3.32 2.52
N PRO A 71 -20.80 3.04 2.56
CA PRO A 71 -21.32 1.69 2.47
C PRO A 71 -20.95 1.01 1.14
N ALA A 72 -20.53 -0.27 1.21
CA ALA A 72 -20.24 -1.13 0.07
C ALA A 72 -21.15 -2.37 0.07
N LEU A 73 -20.87 -3.39 0.89
CA LEU A 73 -21.77 -4.52 1.11
C LEU A 73 -22.84 -4.21 2.16
N ALA A 74 -22.61 -3.20 3.03
CA ALA A 74 -23.63 -2.69 3.92
C ALA A 74 -24.66 -1.84 3.16
N ALA A 75 -25.93 -1.87 3.60
CA ALA A 75 -27.03 -1.08 3.03
C ALA A 75 -26.96 0.39 3.46
N ALA A 76 -26.39 0.68 4.62
CA ALA A 76 -26.28 2.01 5.23
C ALA A 76 -25.12 2.04 6.24
N TYR A 77 -24.87 3.22 6.82
CA TYR A 77 -23.99 3.30 8.00
C TYR A 77 -24.58 2.51 9.16
N PRO A 78 -23.72 1.97 10.07
CA PRO A 78 -24.20 1.14 11.16
C PRO A 78 -24.91 1.97 12.23
N ASP A 79 -25.92 1.39 12.88
CA ASP A 79 -26.41 1.91 14.15
C ASP A 79 -25.35 1.66 15.22
N LYS A 80 -25.04 2.70 16.02
CA LYS A 80 -24.05 2.66 17.09
C LYS A 80 -24.72 2.86 18.43
N ARG A 81 -24.39 2.01 19.41
CA ARG A 81 -24.88 2.13 20.77
C ARG A 81 -23.75 1.93 21.76
N VAL A 82 -23.50 2.92 22.62
CA VAL A 82 -22.64 2.74 23.80
C VAL A 82 -23.54 2.37 24.99
N PHE A 83 -23.16 1.32 25.69
CA PHE A 83 -23.85 0.87 26.91
C PHE A 83 -22.82 0.46 27.96
N TYR A 84 -23.29 0.29 29.19
CA TYR A 84 -22.45 -0.08 30.32
C TYR A 84 -22.83 -1.47 30.81
N GLU A 85 -21.83 -2.33 30.95
CA GLU A 85 -21.96 -3.68 31.50
C GLU A 85 -21.18 -3.77 32.83
N THR A 86 -21.71 -4.53 33.79
CA THR A 86 -20.97 -4.83 35.02
C THR A 86 -20.19 -6.11 34.81
N VAL A 87 -18.85 -5.99 34.78
CA VAL A 87 -17.92 -7.11 34.63
C VAL A 87 -17.27 -7.38 35.98
N THR A 88 -17.18 -8.65 36.37
CA THR A 88 -16.47 -9.06 37.57
C THR A 88 -15.09 -9.57 37.20
N GLU A 89 -14.05 -8.84 37.57
CA GLU A 89 -12.65 -9.22 37.38
C GLU A 89 -11.96 -9.32 38.74
N ASN A 90 -11.31 -10.45 38.99
CA ASN A 90 -10.63 -10.73 40.27
C ASN A 90 -11.50 -10.46 41.51
N GLY A 91 -12.81 -10.74 41.40
CA GLY A 91 -13.78 -10.52 42.50
C GLY A 91 -14.26 -9.07 42.66
N VAL A 92 -13.77 -8.14 41.85
CA VAL A 92 -14.18 -6.73 41.85
C VAL A 92 -15.21 -6.50 40.72
N ARG A 93 -16.34 -5.87 41.06
CA ARG A 93 -17.36 -5.47 40.08
C ARG A 93 -17.03 -4.10 39.51
N ASN A 94 -16.67 -4.07 38.22
CA ASN A 94 -16.36 -2.85 37.47
C ASN A 94 -17.45 -2.57 36.44
N LYS A 95 -17.87 -1.31 36.32
CA LYS A 95 -18.79 -0.87 35.28
C LYS A 95 -17.94 -0.45 34.07
N VAL A 96 -17.98 -1.24 32.98
CA VAL A 96 -17.22 -0.99 31.77
C VAL A 96 -18.13 -0.51 30.63
N ALA A 97 -17.65 0.45 29.85
CA ALA A 97 -18.33 0.90 28.64
C ALA A 97 -18.11 -0.12 27.51
N ARG A 98 -19.19 -0.49 26.81
CA ARG A 98 -19.17 -1.32 25.61
C ARG A 98 -19.71 -0.53 24.42
N MET A 99 -19.33 -0.89 23.22
CA MET A 99 -19.89 -0.33 22.00
C MET A 99 -20.45 -1.44 21.13
N GLU A 100 -21.71 -1.31 20.74
CA GLU A 100 -22.37 -2.23 19.83
C GLU A 100 -22.59 -1.54 18.49
N TYR A 101 -22.19 -2.19 17.43
CA TYR A 101 -22.51 -1.84 16.05
C TYR A 101 -23.54 -2.81 15.49
N THR A 102 -24.58 -2.28 14.84
CA THR A 102 -25.53 -3.08 14.08
C THR A 102 -25.41 -2.73 12.60
N PHE A 103 -24.93 -3.70 11.82
CA PHE A 103 -24.75 -3.59 10.37
C PHE A 103 -25.89 -4.30 9.65
N LYS A 104 -26.43 -3.67 8.60
CA LYS A 104 -27.41 -4.28 7.69
C LYS A 104 -26.78 -4.51 6.33
N LEU A 105 -26.80 -5.75 5.85
CA LEU A 105 -26.31 -6.11 4.53
C LEU A 105 -27.33 -5.72 3.45
N ARG A 106 -26.83 -5.37 2.25
CA ARG A 106 -27.64 -5.22 1.05
C ARG A 106 -28.30 -6.55 0.68
N ASP A 107 -29.31 -6.49 -0.19
CA ASP A 107 -30.01 -7.67 -0.71
C ASP A 107 -29.53 -8.14 -2.09
N ASP A 108 -28.71 -7.33 -2.77
CA ASP A 108 -28.18 -7.61 -4.10
C ASP A 108 -26.70 -8.07 -4.09
N ILE A 109 -26.21 -8.64 -2.98
CA ILE A 109 -24.83 -9.10 -2.85
C ILE A 109 -24.72 -10.63 -2.96
N TYR A 110 -23.89 -11.08 -3.93
CA TYR A 110 -23.64 -12.49 -4.22
C TYR A 110 -22.15 -12.73 -4.33
N PHE A 111 -21.72 -13.94 -3.96
CA PHE A 111 -20.40 -14.41 -4.37
C PHE A 111 -20.34 -14.60 -5.87
N GLN A 112 -19.16 -14.48 -6.45
CA GLN A 112 -18.93 -14.82 -7.86
C GLN A 112 -19.30 -16.29 -8.12
N ASP A 113 -19.72 -16.60 -9.36
CA ASP A 113 -19.91 -17.98 -9.79
C ASP A 113 -18.58 -18.74 -9.73
N ASP A 114 -18.59 -19.93 -9.09
CA ASP A 114 -17.41 -20.74 -8.89
C ASP A 114 -17.78 -22.23 -8.71
N PRO A 115 -16.98 -23.18 -9.21
CA PRO A 115 -17.23 -24.63 -9.06
C PRO A 115 -17.36 -25.13 -7.62
N CYS A 116 -16.93 -24.36 -6.62
CA CYS A 116 -17.11 -24.72 -5.20
C CYS A 116 -18.57 -24.70 -4.74
N PHE A 117 -19.44 -24.01 -5.48
CA PHE A 117 -20.86 -23.94 -5.16
C PHE A 117 -21.69 -25.02 -5.89
N PRO A 118 -22.83 -25.43 -5.34
CA PRO A 118 -23.76 -26.30 -6.03
C PRO A 118 -24.18 -25.72 -7.39
N GLY A 119 -24.00 -26.51 -8.45
CA GLY A 119 -24.26 -26.07 -9.82
C GLY A 119 -23.36 -24.93 -10.31
N GLY A 120 -22.25 -24.62 -9.62
CA GLY A 120 -21.30 -23.58 -10.00
C GLY A 120 -21.82 -22.15 -9.82
N LYS A 121 -22.96 -21.94 -9.17
CA LYS A 121 -23.60 -20.62 -8.98
C LYS A 121 -23.31 -20.05 -7.61
N GLY A 122 -22.76 -18.83 -7.57
CA GLY A 122 -22.51 -18.10 -6.34
C GLY A 122 -23.83 -17.82 -5.59
N ARG A 123 -23.84 -18.12 -4.29
CA ARG A 123 -24.98 -17.84 -3.42
C ARG A 123 -24.95 -16.41 -2.88
N ARG A 124 -26.08 -16.00 -2.32
CA ARG A 124 -26.17 -14.73 -1.58
C ARG A 124 -25.23 -14.73 -0.37
N VAL A 125 -24.64 -13.56 -0.10
CA VAL A 125 -23.83 -13.32 1.10
C VAL A 125 -24.77 -13.11 2.30
N THR A 126 -24.39 -13.69 3.42
CA THR A 126 -25.11 -13.57 4.70
C THR A 126 -24.24 -12.97 5.80
N ALA A 127 -24.86 -12.54 6.90
CA ALA A 127 -24.15 -12.08 8.09
C ALA A 127 -23.20 -13.16 8.67
N GLN A 128 -23.55 -14.45 8.49
CA GLN A 128 -22.69 -15.56 8.91
C GLN A 128 -21.37 -15.64 8.13
N ASP A 129 -21.35 -15.23 6.85
CA ASP A 129 -20.12 -15.21 6.07
C ASP A 129 -19.15 -14.15 6.59
N VAL A 130 -19.66 -13.00 7.06
CA VAL A 130 -18.83 -11.98 7.71
C VAL A 130 -18.30 -12.48 9.06
N ILE A 131 -19.14 -13.12 9.87
CA ILE A 131 -18.72 -13.75 11.13
C ILE A 131 -17.66 -14.82 10.86
N TYR A 132 -17.86 -15.66 9.85
CA TYR A 132 -16.89 -16.68 9.44
C TYR A 132 -15.54 -16.04 9.09
N SER A 133 -15.53 -14.96 8.30
CA SER A 133 -14.30 -14.26 7.93
C SER A 133 -13.59 -13.65 9.13
N ILE A 134 -14.33 -13.03 10.07
CA ILE A 134 -13.75 -12.50 11.31
C ILE A 134 -13.17 -13.62 12.18
N LYS A 135 -13.86 -14.76 12.30
CA LYS A 135 -13.32 -15.95 13.00
C LYS A 135 -12.03 -16.46 12.37
N ARG A 136 -11.92 -16.41 11.03
CA ARG A 136 -10.68 -16.79 10.33
C ARG A 136 -9.49 -15.92 10.71
N LEU A 137 -9.70 -14.63 11.03
CA LEU A 137 -8.62 -13.77 11.53
C LEU A 137 -8.08 -14.26 12.88
N ALA A 138 -8.93 -14.84 13.69
CA ALA A 138 -8.60 -15.36 15.02
C ALA A 138 -8.35 -16.90 15.05
N ASP A 139 -8.20 -17.53 13.88
CA ASP A 139 -7.82 -18.94 13.79
C ASP A 139 -6.29 -19.06 13.59
N PRO A 140 -5.55 -19.63 14.57
CA PRO A 140 -4.10 -19.79 14.47
C PRO A 140 -3.66 -20.63 13.25
N GLN A 141 -4.51 -21.55 12.76
CA GLN A 141 -4.19 -22.38 11.58
C GLN A 141 -4.21 -21.59 10.29
N VAL A 142 -4.98 -20.49 10.22
CA VAL A 142 -5.02 -19.59 9.07
C VAL A 142 -3.73 -18.78 8.97
N GLN A 143 -3.01 -18.59 10.08
CA GLN A 143 -1.83 -17.73 10.16
C GLN A 143 -2.13 -16.31 9.65
N SER A 144 -3.27 -15.77 10.11
CA SER A 144 -3.74 -14.46 9.69
C SER A 144 -2.77 -13.36 10.08
N THR A 145 -2.49 -12.48 9.14
CA THR A 145 -1.75 -11.22 9.38
C THR A 145 -2.65 -10.10 9.89
N GLY A 146 -3.98 -10.32 9.92
CA GLY A 146 -5.00 -9.34 10.31
C GLY A 146 -5.59 -9.53 11.71
N TYR A 147 -5.09 -10.47 12.53
CA TYR A 147 -5.65 -10.72 13.88
C TYR A 147 -5.63 -9.47 14.79
N TRP A 148 -4.60 -8.63 14.69
CA TRP A 148 -4.47 -7.37 15.44
C TRP A 148 -5.65 -6.40 15.24
N LEU A 149 -6.36 -6.50 14.12
CA LEU A 149 -7.55 -5.66 13.85
C LEU A 149 -8.70 -5.95 14.79
N VAL A 150 -8.80 -7.18 15.29
CA VAL A 150 -9.92 -7.67 16.11
C VAL A 150 -9.51 -8.07 17.52
N ALA A 151 -8.23 -8.39 17.73
CA ALA A 151 -7.67 -8.79 19.01
C ALA A 151 -7.89 -7.72 20.09
N GLY A 152 -8.40 -8.12 21.25
CA GLY A 152 -8.75 -7.24 22.35
C GLY A 152 -9.93 -6.30 22.08
N LYS A 153 -10.46 -6.24 20.85
CA LYS A 153 -11.50 -5.29 20.43
C LYS A 153 -12.89 -5.90 20.38
N ILE A 154 -13.03 -7.12 19.83
CA ILE A 154 -14.34 -7.81 19.75
C ILE A 154 -14.50 -8.69 20.99
N GLU A 155 -15.62 -8.58 21.67
CA GLU A 155 -15.88 -9.33 22.89
C GLU A 155 -15.88 -10.85 22.64
N GLY A 156 -14.98 -11.58 23.36
CA GLY A 156 -14.86 -13.04 23.27
C GLY A 156 -13.98 -13.56 22.11
N ILE A 157 -13.43 -12.69 21.25
CA ILE A 157 -12.58 -13.12 20.12
C ILE A 157 -11.25 -13.74 20.59
N ASP A 158 -10.66 -13.19 21.66
CA ASP A 158 -9.39 -13.68 22.19
C ASP A 158 -9.56 -15.04 22.90
N ASP A 159 -10.73 -15.30 23.49
CA ASP A 159 -11.06 -16.62 24.06
C ASP A 159 -11.23 -17.67 22.95
N PHE A 160 -11.83 -17.28 21.83
CA PHE A 160 -11.90 -18.14 20.64
C PHE A 160 -10.50 -18.48 20.15
N PHE A 161 -9.61 -17.48 19.99
CA PHE A 161 -8.21 -17.67 19.60
C PHE A 161 -7.47 -18.63 20.54
N LYS A 162 -7.55 -18.40 21.87
CA LYS A 162 -6.89 -19.24 22.89
C LYS A 162 -7.37 -20.68 22.85
N LYS A 163 -8.71 -20.89 22.70
CA LYS A 163 -9.29 -22.23 22.59
C LYS A 163 -8.82 -22.94 21.32
N ALA A 164 -8.83 -22.24 20.18
CA ALA A 164 -8.37 -22.76 18.91
C ALA A 164 -6.87 -23.14 18.95
N ALA A 165 -6.02 -22.30 19.58
CA ALA A 165 -4.61 -22.57 19.76
C ALA A 165 -4.37 -23.79 20.63
N ALA A 166 -5.09 -23.94 21.76
CA ALA A 166 -4.98 -25.09 22.65
C ALA A 166 -5.46 -26.39 22.02
N ALA A 167 -6.53 -26.34 21.19
CA ALA A 167 -7.09 -27.51 20.52
C ALA A 167 -6.36 -27.87 19.21
N GLY A 168 -5.46 -27.00 18.72
CA GLY A 168 -4.80 -27.15 17.41
C GLY A 168 -5.74 -27.00 16.21
N LYS A 169 -7.00 -26.56 16.43
CA LYS A 169 -7.99 -26.28 15.40
C LYS A 169 -9.05 -25.34 15.92
N ALA A 170 -9.61 -24.49 15.06
CA ALA A 170 -10.73 -23.62 15.40
C ALA A 170 -12.07 -24.33 15.25
N ASP A 171 -12.98 -24.10 16.18
CA ASP A 171 -14.38 -24.51 16.09
C ASP A 171 -15.23 -23.35 15.56
N TYR A 172 -15.46 -23.34 14.26
CA TYR A 172 -16.24 -22.30 13.60
C TYR A 172 -17.74 -22.31 13.97
N SER A 173 -18.24 -23.40 14.61
CA SER A 173 -19.61 -23.46 15.14
C SER A 173 -19.75 -22.78 16.50
N ALA A 174 -18.64 -22.59 17.23
CA ALA A 174 -18.65 -21.97 18.54
C ALA A 174 -19.13 -20.51 18.48
N ASP A 175 -20.05 -20.12 19.35
CA ASP A 175 -20.52 -18.74 19.47
C ASP A 175 -19.44 -17.84 20.08
N ILE A 176 -19.34 -16.63 19.55
CA ILE A 176 -18.54 -15.54 20.10
C ILE A 176 -19.50 -14.46 20.58
N LYS A 177 -19.43 -14.08 21.86
CA LYS A 177 -20.40 -13.13 22.48
C LYS A 177 -20.51 -11.83 21.68
N GLY A 178 -19.38 -11.32 21.18
CA GLY A 178 -19.32 -10.09 20.40
C GLY A 178 -19.67 -10.22 18.92
N LEU A 179 -20.04 -11.40 18.41
CA LEU A 179 -20.38 -11.62 16.99
C LEU A 179 -21.72 -12.35 16.88
N GLN A 180 -22.76 -11.66 16.45
CA GLN A 180 -24.10 -12.21 16.37
C GLN A 180 -24.76 -11.87 15.03
N ALA A 181 -25.35 -12.86 14.36
CA ALA A 181 -26.26 -12.65 13.25
C ALA A 181 -27.70 -12.77 13.79
N SER A 182 -28.43 -11.67 13.80
CA SER A 182 -29.84 -11.67 14.22
C SER A 182 -30.75 -12.29 13.14
N ASP A 183 -30.34 -12.18 11.90
CA ASP A 183 -30.92 -12.78 10.70
C ASP A 183 -29.84 -12.84 9.60
N ASP A 184 -30.20 -13.32 8.42
CA ASP A 184 -29.25 -13.46 7.29
C ASP A 184 -28.57 -12.14 6.88
N ARG A 185 -29.16 -11.00 7.22
CA ARG A 185 -28.68 -9.67 6.76
C ARG A 185 -28.31 -8.73 7.90
N THR A 186 -28.52 -9.10 9.14
CA THR A 186 -28.26 -8.24 10.29
C THR A 186 -27.12 -8.82 11.14
N LEU A 187 -26.00 -8.14 11.13
CA LEU A 187 -24.80 -8.45 11.90
C LEU A 187 -24.68 -7.48 13.07
N LYS A 188 -24.54 -8.01 14.29
CA LYS A 188 -24.19 -7.22 15.48
C LYS A 188 -22.77 -7.54 15.91
N ILE A 189 -21.98 -6.50 16.16
CA ILE A 189 -20.62 -6.61 16.69
C ILE A 189 -20.54 -5.80 17.97
N THR A 190 -20.25 -6.48 19.08
CA THR A 190 -20.02 -5.85 20.38
C THR A 190 -18.54 -5.73 20.65
N LEU A 191 -18.08 -4.50 20.85
CA LEU A 191 -16.69 -4.19 21.18
C LEU A 191 -16.49 -4.12 22.70
N THR A 192 -15.27 -4.46 23.12
CA THR A 192 -14.82 -4.43 24.52
C THR A 192 -14.79 -3.02 25.12
N GLU A 193 -14.75 -1.99 24.27
CA GLU A 193 -14.74 -0.57 24.64
C GLU A 193 -15.27 0.28 23.46
N PRO A 194 -15.62 1.56 23.66
CA PRO A 194 -15.91 2.47 22.56
C PRO A 194 -14.71 2.60 21.63
N TYR A 195 -14.91 2.33 20.34
CA TYR A 195 -13.87 2.43 19.31
C TYR A 195 -14.48 2.90 17.98
N PRO A 196 -14.61 4.24 17.78
CA PRO A 196 -15.22 4.82 16.58
C PRO A 196 -14.50 4.43 15.27
N ALA A 197 -13.17 4.26 15.32
CA ALA A 197 -12.36 3.86 14.17
C ALA A 197 -12.65 2.42 13.68
N PHE A 198 -13.47 1.63 14.38
CA PHE A 198 -13.83 0.27 13.96
C PHE A 198 -14.51 0.21 12.58
N ILE A 199 -15.14 1.31 12.15
CA ILE A 199 -15.71 1.39 10.80
C ILE A 199 -14.64 1.26 9.71
N TYR A 200 -13.41 1.75 9.95
CA TYR A 200 -12.28 1.56 9.03
C TYR A 200 -11.85 0.10 8.98
N VAL A 201 -11.90 -0.62 10.10
CA VAL A 201 -11.63 -2.07 10.12
C VAL A 201 -12.62 -2.80 9.23
N MET A 202 -13.92 -2.41 9.28
CA MET A 202 -14.96 -2.96 8.44
C MET A 202 -14.92 -2.49 6.98
N ALA A 203 -14.00 -1.61 6.63
CA ALA A 203 -13.68 -1.21 5.26
C ALA A 203 -12.42 -1.90 4.70
N MET A 204 -11.69 -2.64 5.53
CA MET A 204 -10.50 -3.38 5.11
C MET A 204 -10.87 -4.76 4.55
N THR A 205 -10.18 -5.18 3.51
CA THR A 205 -10.40 -6.47 2.84
C THR A 205 -10.24 -7.69 3.76
N TYR A 206 -9.51 -7.54 4.87
CA TYR A 206 -9.41 -8.57 5.92
C TYR A 206 -10.76 -9.04 6.46
N THR A 207 -11.74 -8.15 6.53
CA THR A 207 -13.10 -8.44 7.03
C THR A 207 -14.10 -8.75 5.92
N ALA A 208 -13.64 -8.79 4.67
CA ALA A 208 -14.48 -9.14 3.54
C ALA A 208 -15.06 -10.57 3.70
N PRO A 209 -16.35 -10.79 3.42
CA PRO A 209 -16.92 -12.11 3.49
C PRO A 209 -16.27 -13.07 2.49
N VAL A 210 -15.91 -14.26 2.97
CA VAL A 210 -15.45 -15.38 2.16
C VAL A 210 -16.38 -16.58 2.36
N PRO A 211 -16.72 -17.31 1.30
CA PRO A 211 -17.59 -18.46 1.43
C PRO A 211 -16.83 -19.65 2.03
N HIS A 212 -17.36 -20.25 3.09
CA HIS A 212 -16.77 -21.41 3.73
C HIS A 212 -16.64 -22.60 2.77
N GLU A 213 -17.55 -22.71 1.79
CA GLU A 213 -17.53 -23.72 0.74
C GLU A 213 -16.24 -23.64 -0.11
N ALA A 214 -15.83 -22.43 -0.49
CA ALA A 214 -14.61 -22.24 -1.27
C ALA A 214 -13.36 -22.57 -0.44
N VAL A 215 -13.33 -22.13 0.82
CA VAL A 215 -12.23 -22.45 1.73
C VAL A 215 -12.10 -23.98 1.93
N ALA A 216 -13.21 -24.67 2.17
CA ALA A 216 -13.24 -26.11 2.32
C ALA A 216 -12.86 -26.86 1.02
N CYS A 217 -13.39 -26.40 -0.12
CA CYS A 217 -13.15 -27.02 -1.42
C CYS A 217 -11.67 -26.91 -1.83
N TYR A 218 -11.11 -25.70 -1.76
CA TYR A 218 -9.76 -25.46 -2.29
C TYR A 218 -8.64 -25.81 -1.31
N ASN A 219 -8.91 -25.90 -0.01
CA ASN A 219 -7.95 -26.41 0.98
C ASN A 219 -8.04 -27.94 1.16
N ALA A 220 -8.89 -28.62 0.40
CA ALA A 220 -8.95 -30.08 0.42
C ALA A 220 -7.64 -30.73 -0.08
N PRO A 221 -7.26 -31.93 0.39
CA PRO A 221 -6.03 -32.60 -0.05
C PRO A 221 -5.93 -32.71 -1.57
N GLY A 222 -4.77 -32.36 -2.12
CA GLY A 222 -4.49 -32.38 -3.57
C GLY A 222 -4.99 -31.17 -4.34
N ARG A 223 -5.47 -30.13 -3.67
CA ARG A 223 -5.82 -28.84 -4.25
C ARG A 223 -4.72 -27.78 -3.97
N ASP A 224 -4.71 -26.70 -4.75
CA ASP A 224 -3.69 -25.64 -4.68
C ASP A 224 -3.87 -24.64 -3.53
N GLY A 225 -4.95 -24.75 -2.77
CA GLY A 225 -5.29 -23.88 -1.65
C GLY A 225 -6.17 -22.69 -2.05
N PHE A 226 -6.98 -22.23 -1.10
CA PHE A 226 -7.85 -21.05 -1.26
C PHE A 226 -7.05 -19.78 -1.59
N SER A 227 -5.81 -19.68 -1.12
CA SER A 227 -4.89 -18.59 -1.43
C SER A 227 -4.58 -18.39 -2.92
N ARG A 228 -4.94 -19.38 -3.77
CA ARG A 228 -4.77 -19.33 -5.23
C ARG A 228 -6.07 -19.35 -6.00
N HIS A 229 -7.17 -19.66 -5.35
CA HIS A 229 -8.51 -19.74 -5.91
C HIS A 229 -9.45 -18.79 -5.17
N PRO A 230 -9.26 -17.46 -5.33
CA PRO A 230 -10.05 -16.47 -4.62
C PRO A 230 -11.50 -16.47 -5.10
N VAL A 231 -12.44 -16.49 -4.16
CA VAL A 231 -13.87 -16.40 -4.41
C VAL A 231 -14.44 -15.27 -3.58
N GLY A 232 -14.76 -14.15 -4.23
CA GLY A 232 -15.17 -12.90 -3.57
C GLY A 232 -16.46 -12.32 -4.13
N THR A 233 -16.74 -11.09 -3.69
CA THR A 233 -17.92 -10.30 -4.04
C THR A 233 -17.55 -9.05 -4.84
N GLY A 234 -16.26 -8.82 -5.11
CA GLY A 234 -15.74 -7.62 -5.71
C GLY A 234 -16.10 -7.44 -7.17
N ALA A 235 -15.69 -6.30 -7.72
CA ALA A 235 -15.99 -5.91 -9.10
C ALA A 235 -15.33 -6.80 -10.15
N TYR A 236 -14.28 -7.50 -9.77
CA TYR A 236 -13.54 -8.42 -10.64
C TYR A 236 -13.39 -9.78 -10.00
N ARG A 237 -13.11 -10.79 -10.85
CA ARG A 237 -12.74 -12.14 -10.45
C ARG A 237 -11.47 -12.57 -11.17
N LEU A 238 -10.76 -13.55 -10.60
CA LEU A 238 -9.56 -14.10 -11.20
C LEU A 238 -9.91 -14.90 -12.46
N LYS A 239 -9.43 -14.46 -13.62
CA LYS A 239 -9.55 -15.18 -14.89
C LYS A 239 -8.38 -16.16 -15.09
N SER A 240 -7.17 -15.69 -14.85
CA SER A 240 -5.97 -16.52 -14.98
C SER A 240 -4.80 -15.95 -14.18
N TRP A 241 -3.96 -16.84 -13.68
CA TRP A 241 -2.69 -16.50 -13.05
C TRP A 241 -1.57 -17.39 -13.59
N LYS A 242 -0.74 -16.80 -14.44
CA LYS A 242 0.52 -17.38 -14.91
C LYS A 242 1.66 -16.80 -14.08
N ARG A 243 2.26 -17.63 -13.22
CA ARG A 243 3.35 -17.20 -12.33
C ARG A 243 4.50 -16.57 -13.10
N GLN A 244 5.12 -15.54 -12.52
CA GLN A 244 6.23 -14.77 -13.07
C GLN A 244 5.96 -14.21 -14.48
N HIS A 245 4.69 -14.15 -14.88
CA HIS A 245 4.31 -13.66 -16.20
C HIS A 245 3.13 -12.69 -16.13
N ARG A 246 1.92 -13.15 -15.78
CA ARG A 246 0.71 -12.33 -15.85
C ARG A 246 -0.43 -12.84 -14.96
N ILE A 247 -1.15 -11.89 -14.37
CA ILE A 247 -2.44 -12.10 -13.73
C ILE A 247 -3.49 -11.35 -14.55
N VAL A 248 -4.60 -11.98 -14.84
CA VAL A 248 -5.74 -11.36 -15.54
C VAL A 248 -6.96 -11.46 -14.63
N LEU A 249 -7.52 -10.31 -14.34
CA LEU A 249 -8.84 -10.20 -13.73
C LEU A 249 -9.86 -9.83 -14.80
N GLU A 250 -11.06 -10.38 -14.70
CA GLU A 250 -12.20 -10.03 -15.57
C GLU A 250 -13.35 -9.52 -14.72
N ARG A 251 -14.26 -8.74 -15.34
CA ARG A 251 -15.48 -8.24 -14.70
C ARG A 251 -16.24 -9.40 -14.05
N ASN A 252 -16.63 -9.22 -12.81
CA ASN A 252 -17.50 -10.16 -12.11
C ASN A 252 -18.96 -9.96 -12.53
N PRO A 253 -19.62 -10.93 -13.19
CA PRO A 253 -21.01 -10.78 -13.65
C PRO A 253 -22.02 -10.63 -12.52
N THR A 254 -21.68 -11.16 -11.32
CA THR A 254 -22.55 -11.11 -10.13
C THR A 254 -22.26 -9.89 -9.24
N PHE A 255 -21.40 -8.96 -9.70
CA PHE A 255 -21.10 -7.76 -8.92
C PHE A 255 -22.37 -6.93 -8.66
N ARG A 256 -22.52 -6.51 -7.41
CA ARG A 256 -23.65 -5.69 -6.97
C ARG A 256 -23.89 -4.45 -7.81
N THR A 257 -25.05 -3.87 -7.70
CA THR A 257 -25.36 -2.60 -8.38
C THR A 257 -24.64 -1.45 -7.69
N GLU A 258 -23.68 -0.86 -8.38
CA GLU A 258 -22.91 0.31 -7.96
C GLU A 258 -22.68 1.24 -9.15
N TYR A 259 -22.71 2.54 -8.89
CA TYR A 259 -22.55 3.56 -9.93
C TYR A 259 -21.36 4.46 -9.64
N TYR A 260 -20.79 5.04 -10.70
CA TYR A 260 -19.74 6.04 -10.58
C TYR A 260 -20.26 7.27 -9.82
N PRO A 261 -19.47 7.85 -8.89
CA PRO A 261 -19.90 8.98 -8.06
C PRO A 261 -20.36 10.18 -8.88
N ALA A 262 -21.44 10.84 -8.42
CA ALA A 262 -21.96 12.07 -9.02
C ALA A 262 -21.35 13.34 -8.40
N THR A 263 -20.67 13.21 -7.29
CA THR A 263 -20.00 14.30 -6.55
C THR A 263 -18.56 13.92 -6.25
N GLY A 264 -17.72 14.92 -5.98
CA GLY A 264 -16.30 14.72 -5.65
C GLY A 264 -15.73 15.89 -4.87
N ALA A 265 -14.41 15.89 -4.69
CA ALA A 265 -13.70 16.99 -4.05
C ALA A 265 -13.68 18.24 -4.95
N PRO A 266 -13.42 19.43 -4.39
CA PRO A 266 -13.22 20.65 -5.17
C PRO A 266 -12.18 20.45 -6.29
N GLY A 267 -12.50 20.92 -7.51
CA GLY A 267 -11.64 20.78 -8.69
C GLY A 267 -11.81 19.46 -9.48
N ASP A 268 -12.59 18.48 -8.99
CA ASP A 268 -12.80 17.22 -9.71
C ASP A 268 -13.64 17.37 -10.98
N MET A 269 -14.58 18.32 -10.96
CA MET A 269 -15.39 18.65 -12.16
C MET A 269 -14.50 19.24 -13.26
N GLU A 270 -13.66 20.20 -12.92
CA GLU A 270 -12.74 20.86 -13.86
C GLU A 270 -11.70 19.87 -14.43
N LYS A 271 -11.31 18.88 -13.64
CA LYS A 271 -10.44 17.77 -14.09
C LYS A 271 -11.18 16.71 -14.92
N GLY A 272 -12.48 16.86 -15.14
CA GLY A 272 -13.29 15.91 -15.90
C GLY A 272 -13.55 14.58 -15.19
N LEU A 273 -13.32 14.48 -13.87
CA LEU A 273 -13.51 13.26 -13.10
C LEU A 273 -15.00 12.91 -12.89
N LEU A 274 -15.92 13.84 -13.14
CA LEU A 274 -17.37 13.61 -13.03
C LEU A 274 -18.06 13.30 -14.37
N LEU A 275 -17.31 13.15 -15.49
CA LEU A 275 -17.88 12.88 -16.82
C LEU A 275 -18.57 11.51 -16.92
N ASP A 276 -18.21 10.58 -16.07
CA ASP A 276 -18.80 9.24 -16.02
C ASP A 276 -19.81 9.06 -14.87
N ALA A 277 -20.24 10.17 -14.23
CA ALA A 277 -21.23 10.15 -13.15
C ALA A 277 -22.48 9.34 -13.52
N GLY A 278 -22.92 8.45 -12.61
CA GLY A 278 -24.09 7.60 -12.80
C GLY A 278 -23.90 6.40 -13.74
N LYS A 279 -22.72 6.17 -14.32
CA LYS A 279 -22.43 4.95 -15.07
C LYS A 279 -22.26 3.76 -14.14
N ARG A 280 -22.79 2.60 -14.52
CA ARG A 280 -22.66 1.36 -13.75
C ARG A 280 -21.22 0.87 -13.74
N LEU A 281 -20.73 0.53 -12.55
CA LEU A 281 -19.41 -0.05 -12.33
C LEU A 281 -19.37 -1.58 -12.53
N PRO A 282 -18.19 -2.16 -12.81
CA PRO A 282 -16.94 -1.51 -13.15
C PRO A 282 -16.94 -0.96 -14.59
N LEU A 283 -16.13 0.08 -14.85
CA LEU A 283 -16.03 0.70 -16.18
C LEU A 283 -15.07 -0.04 -17.11
N THR A 284 -14.14 -0.83 -16.56
CA THR A 284 -13.18 -1.65 -17.29
C THR A 284 -13.64 -3.10 -17.33
N ASP A 285 -13.39 -3.82 -18.41
CA ASP A 285 -13.81 -5.22 -18.57
C ASP A 285 -12.78 -6.19 -18.01
N GLU A 286 -11.49 -5.88 -18.21
CA GLU A 286 -10.37 -6.70 -17.75
C GLU A 286 -9.26 -5.81 -17.19
N ILE A 287 -8.50 -6.38 -16.23
CA ILE A 287 -7.26 -5.80 -15.71
C ILE A 287 -6.15 -6.82 -15.94
N TRP A 288 -5.10 -6.42 -16.64
CA TRP A 288 -3.93 -7.26 -16.92
C TRP A 288 -2.74 -6.74 -16.13
N TYR A 289 -2.30 -7.53 -15.18
CA TYR A 289 -1.09 -7.28 -14.39
C TYR A 289 0.05 -8.09 -14.96
N THR A 290 1.00 -7.44 -15.62
CA THR A 290 2.22 -8.08 -16.12
C THR A 290 3.29 -8.06 -15.03
N ILE A 291 3.93 -9.20 -14.74
CA ILE A 291 4.99 -9.26 -13.72
C ILE A 291 6.29 -8.78 -14.34
N ILE A 292 6.81 -7.66 -13.85
CA ILE A 292 8.04 -7.02 -14.33
C ILE A 292 8.86 -6.56 -13.12
N PRO A 293 9.91 -7.30 -12.72
CA PRO A 293 10.65 -7.05 -11.48
C PRO A 293 11.45 -5.75 -11.44
N THR A 294 11.74 -5.13 -12.58
CA THR A 294 12.61 -3.96 -12.66
C THR A 294 11.91 -2.75 -13.26
N VAL A 295 12.26 -1.56 -12.79
CA VAL A 295 11.59 -0.30 -13.13
C VAL A 295 11.80 0.11 -14.58
N GLN A 296 13.00 -0.15 -15.14
CA GLN A 296 13.34 0.32 -16.48
C GLN A 296 12.48 -0.28 -17.61
N PRO A 297 12.21 -1.59 -17.67
CA PRO A 297 11.26 -2.13 -18.64
C PRO A 297 9.84 -1.60 -18.48
N VAL A 298 9.37 -1.41 -17.23
CA VAL A 298 8.07 -0.79 -16.95
C VAL A 298 7.99 0.60 -17.57
N TRP A 299 9.03 1.40 -17.39
CA TRP A 299 9.14 2.74 -17.95
C TRP A 299 9.11 2.72 -19.50
N LEU A 300 9.87 1.82 -20.13
CA LEU A 300 9.89 1.71 -21.59
C LEU A 300 8.55 1.27 -22.16
N LEU A 301 7.86 0.32 -21.52
CA LEU A 301 6.52 -0.10 -21.92
C LEU A 301 5.49 1.02 -21.76
N PHE A 302 5.59 1.82 -20.71
CA PHE A 302 4.77 3.01 -20.54
C PHE A 302 5.01 4.02 -21.66
N LEU A 303 6.26 4.35 -21.97
CA LEU A 303 6.59 5.29 -23.05
C LEU A 303 6.07 4.84 -24.42
N GLN A 304 5.99 3.53 -24.66
CA GLN A 304 5.42 2.92 -25.87
C GLN A 304 3.88 2.82 -25.84
N GLY A 305 3.26 3.18 -24.72
CA GLY A 305 1.79 3.10 -24.55
C GLY A 305 1.27 1.70 -24.25
N TYR A 306 2.14 0.75 -23.87
CA TYR A 306 1.76 -0.62 -23.51
C TYR A 306 1.41 -0.79 -22.03
N LEU A 307 1.66 0.23 -21.20
CA LEU A 307 1.12 0.40 -19.87
C LEU A 307 0.36 1.72 -19.82
N ASP A 308 -0.77 1.75 -19.12
CA ASP A 308 -1.69 2.88 -19.12
C ASP A 308 -1.28 3.99 -18.16
N ALA A 309 -0.54 3.63 -17.13
CA ALA A 309 0.01 4.53 -16.12
C ALA A 309 1.37 4.04 -15.65
N SER A 310 2.19 4.97 -15.13
CA SER A 310 3.51 4.66 -14.54
C SER A 310 3.90 5.71 -13.51
N GLY A 311 4.68 5.28 -12.50
CA GLY A 311 5.53 6.19 -11.75
C GLY A 311 6.69 6.71 -12.59
N ILE A 312 7.43 7.67 -12.07
CA ILE A 312 8.60 8.24 -12.73
C ILE A 312 9.87 7.65 -12.11
N PRO A 313 10.71 6.94 -12.88
CA PRO A 313 12.02 6.51 -12.39
C PRO A 313 12.85 7.71 -11.95
N GLN A 314 13.65 7.55 -10.89
CA GLN A 314 14.46 8.64 -10.34
C GLN A 314 15.37 9.27 -11.41
N GLU A 315 16.01 8.44 -12.22
CA GLU A 315 16.98 8.88 -13.26
C GLU A 315 16.30 9.63 -14.42
N GLN A 316 14.97 9.53 -14.53
CA GLN A 316 14.17 10.19 -15.55
C GLN A 316 13.48 11.45 -15.03
N PHE A 317 13.48 11.67 -13.70
CA PHE A 317 12.67 12.71 -13.09
C PHE A 317 12.93 14.10 -13.69
N ASP A 318 14.17 14.53 -13.78
CA ASP A 318 14.55 15.87 -14.29
C ASP A 318 14.25 16.07 -15.78
N LYS A 319 14.06 14.97 -16.55
CA LYS A 319 13.63 15.02 -17.95
C LYS A 319 12.12 15.11 -18.09
N VAL A 320 11.40 14.55 -17.12
CA VAL A 320 9.94 14.44 -17.12
C VAL A 320 9.29 15.63 -16.44
N ILE A 321 9.87 16.08 -15.33
CA ILE A 321 9.33 17.14 -14.47
C ILE A 321 10.22 18.37 -14.56
N THR A 322 9.61 19.54 -14.77
CA THR A 322 10.30 20.84 -14.79
C THR A 322 10.65 21.27 -13.36
N LYS A 323 11.48 22.32 -13.24
CA LYS A 323 11.80 22.94 -11.94
C LYS A 323 10.58 23.52 -11.21
N GLN A 324 9.49 23.80 -11.94
CA GLN A 324 8.22 24.28 -11.41
C GLN A 324 7.30 23.14 -10.99
N LEU A 325 7.78 21.89 -11.00
CA LEU A 325 7.06 20.65 -10.73
C LEU A 325 5.93 20.34 -11.74
N ASP A 326 5.98 20.96 -12.92
CA ASP A 326 5.06 20.69 -14.03
C ASP A 326 5.63 19.58 -14.93
N LEU A 327 4.75 18.98 -15.72
CA LEU A 327 5.14 18.00 -16.75
C LEU A 327 5.89 18.70 -17.90
N SER A 328 6.99 18.11 -18.33
CA SER A 328 7.78 18.69 -19.43
C SER A 328 6.99 18.72 -20.75
N PRO A 329 7.22 19.71 -21.64
CA PRO A 329 6.46 19.88 -22.88
C PRO A 329 6.46 18.65 -23.80
N ASP A 330 7.51 17.83 -23.77
CA ASP A 330 7.61 16.61 -24.58
C ASP A 330 6.56 15.57 -24.18
N PHE A 331 6.33 15.40 -22.89
CA PHE A 331 5.32 14.48 -22.37
C PHE A 331 3.89 15.02 -22.58
N VAL A 332 3.70 16.34 -22.44
CA VAL A 332 2.42 17.00 -22.75
C VAL A 332 2.05 16.77 -24.23
N ARG A 333 3.02 16.93 -25.16
CA ARG A 333 2.78 16.68 -26.60
C ARG A 333 2.42 15.24 -26.93
N LYS A 334 2.90 14.28 -26.11
CA LYS A 334 2.51 12.86 -26.21
C LYS A 334 1.12 12.58 -25.64
N GLY A 335 0.43 13.57 -25.10
CA GLY A 335 -0.86 13.39 -24.44
C GLY A 335 -0.76 12.67 -23.09
N ILE A 336 0.36 12.80 -22.44
CA ILE A 336 0.56 12.28 -21.08
C ILE A 336 0.15 13.37 -20.09
N SER A 337 -0.49 12.98 -19.01
CA SER A 337 -0.84 13.85 -17.87
C SER A 337 -0.07 13.43 -16.63
N LEU A 338 0.17 14.39 -15.75
CA LEU A 338 0.78 14.19 -14.44
C LEU A 338 -0.28 14.38 -13.36
N GLU A 339 -0.32 13.48 -12.42
CA GLU A 339 -1.00 13.69 -11.14
C GLU A 339 -0.01 13.61 -10.00
N ILE A 340 -0.04 14.63 -9.14
CA ILE A 340 0.73 14.66 -7.89
C ILE A 340 -0.27 14.46 -6.75
N GLY A 341 0.00 13.49 -5.90
CA GLY A 341 -0.81 13.18 -4.73
C GLY A 341 0.04 13.04 -3.48
N ASN A 342 -0.58 13.09 -2.31
CA ASN A 342 0.08 12.77 -1.05
C ASN A 342 -0.07 11.26 -0.80
N ASP A 343 1.05 10.57 -0.67
CA ASP A 343 1.02 9.23 -0.09
C ASP A 343 0.88 9.39 1.43
N LEU A 344 -0.09 8.69 2.01
CA LEU A 344 -0.26 8.67 3.46
C LEU A 344 0.81 7.75 4.08
N THR A 345 2.09 8.13 3.90
CA THR A 345 3.25 7.33 4.31
C THR A 345 4.23 8.19 5.09
N THR A 346 4.76 7.63 6.17
CA THR A 346 5.86 8.20 6.94
C THR A 346 7.04 7.24 6.90
N TYR A 347 8.19 7.70 6.39
CA TYR A 347 9.45 6.97 6.46
C TYR A 347 10.26 7.44 7.68
N TYR A 348 10.91 6.49 8.35
CA TYR A 348 11.66 6.74 9.58
C TYR A 348 12.76 5.71 9.79
N ILE A 349 13.71 6.03 10.66
CA ILE A 349 14.66 5.06 11.22
C ILE A 349 14.24 4.78 12.65
N ALA A 350 13.81 3.55 12.93
CA ALA A 350 13.37 3.13 14.27
C ALA A 350 14.57 2.76 15.14
N PHE A 351 14.52 3.14 16.41
CA PHE A 351 15.39 2.65 17.47
C PHE A 351 14.69 1.54 18.24
N ASN A 352 15.40 0.45 18.53
CA ASN A 352 14.89 -0.56 19.44
C ASN A 352 14.99 -0.08 20.89
N MET A 353 13.86 0.24 21.50
CA MET A 353 13.84 0.74 22.88
C MET A 353 14.16 -0.32 23.94
N ARG A 354 14.25 -1.61 23.54
CA ARG A 354 14.76 -2.70 24.39
C ARG A 354 16.27 -2.85 24.31
N ASP A 355 16.93 -2.19 23.35
CA ASP A 355 18.39 -2.19 23.24
C ASP A 355 19.03 -1.51 24.47
N PRO A 356 20.03 -2.12 25.13
CA PRO A 356 20.61 -1.59 26.35
C PRO A 356 21.34 -0.25 26.16
N VAL A 357 21.78 0.07 24.93
CA VAL A 357 22.51 1.30 24.60
C VAL A 357 21.52 2.38 24.16
N LEU A 358 20.72 2.09 23.13
CA LEU A 358 19.80 3.07 22.50
C LEU A 358 18.55 3.29 23.34
N GLY A 359 17.94 2.23 23.89
CA GLY A 359 16.64 2.31 24.55
C GLY A 359 16.64 3.19 25.79
N ARG A 360 17.71 3.15 26.58
CA ARG A 360 17.83 3.92 27.82
C ARG A 360 18.46 5.30 27.64
N ASN A 361 18.98 5.61 26.48
CA ASN A 361 19.78 6.81 26.23
C ASN A 361 19.09 7.78 25.24
N LYS A 362 18.19 8.57 25.79
CA LYS A 362 17.45 9.59 25.00
C LYS A 362 18.39 10.59 24.32
N TYR A 363 19.43 11.05 24.99
CA TYR A 363 20.39 12.01 24.44
C TYR A 363 21.14 11.43 23.23
N LEU A 364 21.44 10.12 23.26
CA LEU A 364 22.07 9.44 22.12
C LEU A 364 21.12 9.42 20.92
N ARG A 365 19.83 9.08 21.12
CA ARG A 365 18.84 9.06 20.04
C ARG A 365 18.61 10.45 19.44
N GLN A 366 18.53 11.48 20.29
CA GLN A 366 18.42 12.87 19.85
C GLN A 366 19.67 13.35 19.10
N ALA A 367 20.88 12.93 19.53
CA ALA A 367 22.13 13.22 18.83
C ALA A 367 22.15 12.60 17.42
N LEU A 368 21.74 11.31 17.31
CA LEU A 368 21.63 10.64 16.02
C LEU A 368 20.62 11.32 15.09
N SER A 369 19.47 11.76 15.65
CA SER A 369 18.47 12.50 14.88
C SER A 369 19.00 13.84 14.35
N LEU A 370 19.76 14.60 15.16
CA LEU A 370 20.38 15.85 14.72
C LEU A 370 21.53 15.65 13.72
N ALA A 371 22.19 14.51 13.75
CA ALA A 371 23.25 14.20 12.78
C ALA A 371 22.70 13.78 11.41
N TYR A 372 21.45 13.36 11.34
CA TYR A 372 20.83 12.90 10.11
C TYR A 372 20.41 14.08 9.21
N ASP A 373 20.97 14.14 8.00
CA ASP A 373 20.68 15.18 7.01
C ASP A 373 19.54 14.75 6.07
N SER A 374 18.30 15.04 6.50
CA SER A 374 17.11 14.72 5.71
C SER A 374 16.96 15.60 4.47
N ASP A 375 17.48 16.84 4.48
CA ASP A 375 17.43 17.72 3.32
C ASP A 375 18.33 17.18 2.21
N LEU A 376 19.55 16.80 2.54
CA LEU A 376 20.47 16.18 1.60
C LEU A 376 19.97 14.81 1.12
N PHE A 377 19.41 13.99 2.01
CA PHE A 377 18.75 12.73 1.63
C PHE A 377 17.65 12.98 0.60
N ASN A 378 16.77 13.96 0.87
CA ASN A 378 15.69 14.33 -0.03
C ASN A 378 16.20 14.80 -1.39
N GLN A 379 17.25 15.62 -1.41
CA GLN A 379 17.86 16.11 -2.65
C GLN A 379 18.48 14.99 -3.48
N ILE A 380 19.27 14.11 -2.86
CA ILE A 380 20.00 13.06 -3.56
C ILE A 380 19.08 11.92 -4.03
N TYR A 381 18.21 11.45 -3.15
CA TYR A 381 17.44 10.21 -3.40
C TYR A 381 16.00 10.45 -3.84
N LEU A 382 15.47 11.65 -3.61
CA LEU A 382 14.07 11.97 -3.90
C LEU A 382 13.92 13.23 -4.79
N ASN A 383 15.02 13.77 -5.32
CA ASN A 383 15.06 14.96 -6.19
C ASN A 383 14.36 16.18 -5.54
N GLY A 384 14.46 16.33 -4.21
CA GLY A 384 13.82 17.40 -3.46
C GLY A 384 12.29 17.34 -3.34
N ARG A 385 11.67 16.21 -3.71
CA ARG A 385 10.19 16.08 -3.81
C ARG A 385 9.48 15.81 -2.50
N ALA A 386 10.17 15.20 -1.54
CA ALA A 386 9.56 14.78 -0.29
C ALA A 386 9.38 15.95 0.67
N VAL A 387 8.43 15.82 1.57
CA VAL A 387 8.26 16.69 2.72
C VAL A 387 9.04 16.10 3.89
N ASN A 388 9.92 16.87 4.51
CA ASN A 388 10.64 16.41 5.69
C ASN A 388 9.66 16.17 6.84
N ALA A 389 9.64 14.92 7.33
CA ALA A 389 8.74 14.52 8.41
C ALA A 389 9.19 15.14 9.73
N GLN A 390 8.36 16.00 10.31
CA GLN A 390 8.60 16.62 11.62
C GLN A 390 8.07 15.78 12.78
N GLY A 391 7.21 14.79 12.47
CA GLY A 391 6.56 13.89 13.40
C GLY A 391 6.00 12.65 12.69
N PRO A 392 5.22 11.83 13.40
CA PRO A 392 4.73 10.56 12.87
C PRO A 392 3.60 10.68 11.83
N LEU A 393 2.84 11.78 11.81
CA LEU A 393 1.64 11.93 10.98
C LEU A 393 1.98 12.53 9.61
N PRO A 394 1.59 11.91 8.49
CA PRO A 394 1.79 12.45 7.15
C PRO A 394 0.72 13.49 6.76
N PRO A 395 0.99 14.35 5.76
CA PRO A 395 -0.01 15.26 5.18
C PRO A 395 -1.26 14.51 4.71
N GLY A 396 -2.44 15.02 5.05
CA GLY A 396 -3.73 14.43 4.67
C GLY A 396 -4.37 13.56 5.76
N VAL A 397 -3.67 13.30 6.86
CA VAL A 397 -4.21 12.66 8.07
C VAL A 397 -4.64 13.74 9.07
N PHE A 398 -5.77 13.54 9.76
CA PHE A 398 -6.22 14.43 10.83
C PHE A 398 -5.14 14.59 11.91
N GLY A 399 -4.89 15.83 12.35
CA GLY A 399 -3.84 16.12 13.30
C GLY A 399 -2.43 16.34 12.70
N TYR A 400 -2.26 16.22 11.37
CA TYR A 400 -1.04 16.70 10.73
C TYR A 400 -0.92 18.22 10.85
N ASP A 401 0.20 18.69 11.37
CA ASP A 401 0.50 20.11 11.53
C ASP A 401 1.70 20.51 10.66
N PRO A 402 1.49 21.26 9.56
CA PRO A 402 2.59 21.73 8.70
C PRO A 402 3.50 22.75 9.37
N SER A 403 3.06 23.36 10.49
CA SER A 403 3.84 24.34 11.25
C SER A 403 4.74 23.71 12.31
N LEU A 404 4.55 22.41 12.60
CA LEU A 404 5.36 21.67 13.59
C LEU A 404 6.84 21.78 13.24
N LYS A 405 7.64 22.12 14.25
CA LYS A 405 9.10 22.14 14.15
C LYS A 405 9.69 21.16 15.15
N ASN A 406 10.33 20.12 14.64
CA ASN A 406 11.03 19.15 15.45
C ASN A 406 12.46 19.67 15.76
N PRO A 407 12.79 19.97 17.03
CA PRO A 407 14.08 20.55 17.39
C PRO A 407 15.28 19.59 17.17
N TYR A 408 15.01 18.32 16.89
CA TYR A 408 16.02 17.30 16.63
C TYR A 408 16.12 16.93 15.15
N LYS A 409 15.56 17.75 14.25
CA LYS A 409 15.53 17.51 12.79
C LYS A 409 16.39 18.49 11.98
N ALA A 410 17.03 19.44 12.64
CA ALA A 410 17.66 20.58 11.97
C ALA A 410 19.08 20.33 11.39
N HIS A 411 19.55 19.08 11.31
CA HIS A 411 20.93 18.73 10.91
C HIS A 411 21.98 19.65 11.56
N ASP A 412 22.15 19.53 12.86
CA ASP A 412 23.04 20.35 13.69
C ASP A 412 24.09 19.45 14.36
N LEU A 413 25.27 19.36 13.75
CA LEU A 413 26.34 18.50 14.24
C LEU A 413 26.99 19.01 15.52
N GLU A 414 26.97 20.32 15.77
CA GLU A 414 27.53 20.88 17.02
C GLU A 414 26.66 20.48 18.19
N LYS A 415 25.37 20.73 18.09
CA LYS A 415 24.37 20.31 19.09
C LYS A 415 24.31 18.79 19.24
N ALA A 416 24.48 18.05 18.14
CA ALA A 416 24.57 16.59 18.19
C ALA A 416 25.78 16.12 19.02
N ARG A 417 26.95 16.74 18.85
CA ARG A 417 28.15 16.43 19.66
C ARG A 417 27.97 16.79 21.13
N GLU A 418 27.31 17.91 21.43
CA GLU A 418 26.95 18.24 22.83
C GLU A 418 26.08 17.16 23.47
N LEU A 419 25.07 16.66 22.70
CA LEU A 419 24.20 15.57 23.15
C LEU A 419 24.97 14.25 23.30
N MET A 420 25.98 13.99 22.45
CA MET A 420 26.87 12.83 22.60
C MET A 420 27.65 12.87 23.92
N VAL A 421 28.09 14.03 24.34
CA VAL A 421 28.73 14.22 25.68
C VAL A 421 27.73 13.90 26.78
N LYS A 422 26.49 14.44 26.72
CA LYS A 422 25.43 14.14 27.71
C LYS A 422 25.03 12.67 27.69
N ALA A 423 25.11 12.03 26.52
CA ALA A 423 24.88 10.60 26.33
C ALA A 423 25.97 9.72 26.92
N GLY A 424 27.13 10.28 27.29
CA GLY A 424 28.26 9.55 27.82
C GLY A 424 29.20 8.96 26.74
N TYR A 425 29.12 9.47 25.49
CA TYR A 425 29.92 9.05 24.33
C TYR A 425 30.60 10.25 23.63
N PRO A 426 31.45 11.05 24.33
CA PRO A 426 32.15 12.16 23.69
C PRO A 426 33.02 11.65 22.51
N GLY A 427 32.83 12.24 21.32
CA GLY A 427 33.52 11.79 20.12
C GLY A 427 33.30 10.33 19.73
N GLY A 428 32.17 9.74 20.11
CA GLY A 428 31.83 8.34 19.84
C GLY A 428 32.51 7.33 20.79
N ILE A 429 33.23 7.78 21.81
CA ILE A 429 33.95 6.92 22.75
C ILE A 429 33.16 6.85 24.06
N GLY A 430 32.91 5.64 24.56
CA GLY A 430 32.23 5.43 25.83
C GLY A 430 33.06 5.94 26.99
N GLY A 431 32.60 6.97 27.68
CA GLY A 431 33.33 7.64 28.78
C GLY A 431 33.75 6.72 29.95
N ARG A 432 32.97 5.65 30.20
CA ARG A 432 33.30 4.63 31.22
C ARG A 432 34.12 3.46 30.66
N THR A 433 33.99 3.14 29.39
CA THR A 433 34.59 1.93 28.79
C THR A 433 35.84 2.20 27.97
N GLY A 434 36.08 3.45 27.56
CA GLY A 434 37.12 3.84 26.63
C GLY A 434 36.96 3.22 25.21
N ARG A 435 35.87 2.51 24.97
CA ARG A 435 35.63 1.81 23.67
C ARG A 435 34.80 2.67 22.76
N GLN A 436 35.07 2.57 21.44
CA GLN A 436 34.25 3.20 20.44
C GLN A 436 32.85 2.59 20.44
N LEU A 437 31.82 3.46 20.34
CA LEU A 437 30.44 3.06 20.18
C LEU A 437 30.27 2.42 18.81
N GLU A 438 29.70 1.23 18.77
CA GLU A 438 29.37 0.51 17.57
C GLU A 438 27.85 0.23 17.55
N LEU A 439 27.19 0.56 16.43
CA LEU A 439 25.75 0.35 16.22
C LEU A 439 25.49 -0.41 14.92
N THR A 440 24.48 -1.25 14.94
CA THR A 440 24.02 -2.02 13.77
C THR A 440 22.78 -1.37 13.16
N TYR A 441 22.80 -1.22 11.84
CA TYR A 441 21.69 -0.67 11.05
C TYR A 441 21.13 -1.74 10.12
N ASP A 442 19.88 -2.14 10.36
CA ASP A 442 19.14 -3.15 9.60
C ASP A 442 18.35 -2.52 8.45
N ILE A 443 18.42 -3.11 7.24
CA ILE A 443 17.59 -2.75 6.08
C ILE A 443 16.88 -3.99 5.54
N GLY A 444 15.65 -3.79 5.01
CA GLY A 444 14.76 -4.84 4.51
C GLY A 444 14.83 -5.07 2.99
N ALA A 445 15.87 -4.58 2.32
CA ALA A 445 16.04 -4.77 0.89
C ALA A 445 17.52 -4.96 0.53
N ASP A 446 17.78 -5.87 -0.40
CA ASP A 446 19.13 -6.15 -0.92
C ASP A 446 19.26 -5.67 -2.38
N SER A 447 19.02 -4.39 -2.60
CA SER A 447 19.28 -3.74 -3.88
C SER A 447 20.48 -2.78 -3.78
N ALA A 448 21.14 -2.50 -4.88
CA ALA A 448 22.24 -1.52 -4.93
C ALA A 448 21.79 -0.17 -4.35
N ARG A 449 20.60 0.30 -4.70
CA ARG A 449 20.00 1.53 -4.20
C ARG A 449 19.78 1.51 -2.67
N ALA A 450 19.21 0.42 -2.15
CA ALA A 450 18.97 0.31 -0.70
C ALA A 450 20.29 0.34 0.09
N ARG A 451 21.34 -0.32 -0.43
CA ARG A 451 22.69 -0.29 0.16
C ARG A 451 23.32 1.10 0.09
N GLU A 452 23.12 1.81 -1.01
CA GLU A 452 23.62 3.18 -1.20
C GLU A 452 22.93 4.15 -0.20
N GLN A 453 21.61 4.09 -0.08
CA GLN A 453 20.85 4.87 0.90
C GLN A 453 21.30 4.56 2.33
N ALA A 454 21.43 3.28 2.68
CA ALA A 454 21.92 2.88 4.00
C ALA A 454 23.35 3.36 4.28
N THR A 455 24.20 3.40 3.24
CA THR A 455 25.56 3.94 3.37
C THR A 455 25.52 5.45 3.66
N PHE A 456 24.62 6.18 3.03
CA PHE A 456 24.38 7.59 3.34
C PHE A 456 23.92 7.77 4.79
N ASP A 457 22.92 7.00 5.22
CA ASP A 457 22.39 7.06 6.58
C ASP A 457 23.49 6.81 7.62
N MET A 458 24.30 5.78 7.40
CA MET A 458 25.42 5.45 8.30
C MET A 458 26.47 6.57 8.35
N ARG A 459 26.82 7.16 7.20
CA ARG A 459 27.77 8.27 7.16
C ARG A 459 27.31 9.48 7.97
N CYS A 460 26.02 9.77 8.03
CA CYS A 460 25.50 10.80 8.91
C CYS A 460 25.84 10.52 10.37
N PHE A 461 25.72 9.28 10.83
CA PHE A 461 26.02 8.89 12.23
C PHE A 461 27.54 8.79 12.49
N GLU A 462 28.33 8.36 11.52
CA GLU A 462 29.78 8.25 11.62
C GLU A 462 30.47 9.61 11.88
N GLN A 463 29.82 10.73 11.49
CA GLN A 463 30.29 12.08 11.82
C GLN A 463 30.33 12.39 13.35
N LEU A 464 29.66 11.57 14.14
CA LEU A 464 29.69 11.64 15.62
C LEU A 464 30.78 10.73 16.24
N GLY A 465 31.64 10.10 15.39
CA GLY A 465 32.67 9.16 15.83
C GLY A 465 32.14 7.74 16.12
N ILE A 466 30.90 7.46 15.73
CA ILE A 466 30.28 6.14 15.91
C ILE A 466 30.74 5.21 14.79
N ARG A 467 30.94 3.94 15.10
CA ARG A 467 31.17 2.90 14.10
C ARG A 467 29.84 2.25 13.72
N MET A 468 29.52 2.24 12.44
CA MET A 468 28.28 1.66 11.93
C MET A 468 28.51 0.31 11.26
N ARG A 469 27.60 -0.64 11.47
CA ARG A 469 27.54 -1.93 10.78
C ARG A 469 26.23 -2.07 10.03
N LEU A 470 26.28 -2.33 8.73
CA LEU A 470 25.11 -2.60 7.93
C LEU A 470 24.70 -4.07 8.04
N GLN A 471 23.44 -4.32 8.38
CA GLN A 471 22.80 -5.63 8.33
C GLN A 471 21.77 -5.62 7.21
N VAL A 472 22.09 -6.33 6.12
CA VAL A 472 21.21 -6.48 4.97
C VAL A 472 20.36 -7.74 5.15
N ASN A 473 19.06 -7.61 4.95
CA ASN A 473 18.09 -8.68 5.10
C ASN A 473 17.19 -8.76 3.86
N THR A 474 16.63 -9.94 3.56
CA THR A 474 15.42 -10.01 2.76
C THR A 474 14.27 -9.35 3.53
N PHE A 475 13.22 -8.91 2.86
CA PHE A 475 12.09 -8.26 3.55
C PHE A 475 11.46 -9.15 4.63
N SER A 476 11.33 -10.45 4.37
CA SER A 476 10.80 -11.41 5.34
C SER A 476 11.71 -11.56 6.58
N GLN A 477 13.03 -11.61 6.39
CA GLN A 477 13.99 -11.65 7.49
C GLN A 477 13.98 -10.34 8.30
N PHE A 478 13.86 -9.20 7.63
CA PHE A 478 13.74 -7.90 8.24
C PHE A 478 12.51 -7.81 9.16
N LEU A 479 11.34 -8.22 8.65
CA LEU A 479 10.11 -8.27 9.45
C LEU A 479 10.27 -9.21 10.66
N GLU A 480 10.84 -10.40 10.46
CA GLU A 480 11.08 -11.32 11.57
C GLU A 480 11.99 -10.71 12.64
N ARG A 481 13.07 -10.03 12.25
CA ARG A 481 14.00 -9.38 13.19
C ARG A 481 13.34 -8.22 13.93
N THR A 482 12.54 -7.41 13.25
CA THR A 482 11.80 -6.29 13.88
C THR A 482 10.72 -6.80 14.83
N ILE A 483 9.97 -7.83 14.45
CA ILE A 483 8.97 -8.48 15.31
C ILE A 483 9.60 -9.15 16.53
N LYS A 484 10.77 -9.79 16.38
CA LYS A 484 11.49 -10.40 17.50
C LYS A 484 12.27 -9.38 18.34
N GLY A 485 12.40 -8.14 17.89
CA GLY A 485 13.19 -7.10 18.56
C GLY A 485 14.69 -7.42 18.57
N THR A 486 15.23 -8.06 17.52
CA THR A 486 16.65 -8.45 17.40
C THR A 486 17.46 -7.49 16.51
N PHE A 487 17.09 -6.23 16.46
CA PHE A 487 17.78 -5.13 15.78
C PHE A 487 18.17 -4.04 16.78
N GLN A 488 19.04 -3.10 16.38
CA GLN A 488 19.33 -1.87 17.13
C GLN A 488 18.69 -0.66 16.46
N MET A 489 18.99 -0.45 15.20
CA MET A 489 18.40 0.57 14.34
C MET A 489 17.84 -0.08 13.08
N ALA A 490 16.68 0.37 12.59
CA ALA A 490 16.07 -0.19 11.40
C ALA A 490 15.43 0.90 10.52
N GLY A 491 15.82 0.95 9.25
CA GLY A 491 15.17 1.79 8.25
C GLY A 491 13.81 1.21 7.88
N SER A 492 12.72 1.97 8.10
CA SER A 492 11.35 1.50 7.94
C SER A 492 10.42 2.60 7.44
N GLY A 493 9.17 2.25 7.18
CA GLY A 493 8.10 3.16 6.84
C GLY A 493 6.74 2.56 7.17
N TRP A 494 5.75 3.42 7.29
CA TRP A 494 4.36 3.02 7.49
C TRP A 494 3.47 3.77 6.51
N SER A 495 2.72 3.02 5.72
CA SER A 495 1.65 3.54 4.87
C SER A 495 0.31 3.33 5.56
N ALA A 496 -0.57 4.31 5.47
CA ALA A 496 -1.86 4.24 6.13
C ALA A 496 -2.72 3.07 5.62
N ASP A 497 -3.18 2.23 6.54
CA ASP A 497 -4.24 1.25 6.28
C ASP A 497 -5.60 1.96 6.21
N TYR A 498 -5.77 3.03 6.98
CA TYR A 498 -6.93 3.91 7.01
C TYR A 498 -6.52 5.34 7.41
N PRO A 499 -7.30 6.36 7.03
CA PRO A 499 -6.89 7.77 7.15
C PRO A 499 -7.16 8.37 8.54
N ASP A 500 -6.83 7.63 9.60
CA ASP A 500 -6.98 8.09 10.98
C ASP A 500 -5.59 8.20 11.65
N PRO A 501 -5.34 9.22 12.49
CA PRO A 501 -4.08 9.36 13.22
C PRO A 501 -3.77 8.17 14.12
N GLU A 502 -4.76 7.44 14.57
CA GLU A 502 -4.60 6.23 15.36
C GLU A 502 -3.75 5.19 14.64
N ASN A 503 -3.86 5.08 13.29
CA ASN A 503 -3.09 4.15 12.47
C ASN A 503 -1.57 4.38 12.53
N PHE A 504 -1.14 5.59 12.79
CA PHE A 504 0.28 5.95 12.95
C PHE A 504 0.69 5.95 14.44
N LEU A 505 -0.17 6.50 15.30
CA LEU A 505 0.17 6.67 16.72
C LEU A 505 0.20 5.35 17.48
N GLN A 506 -0.52 4.32 17.02
CA GLN A 506 -0.46 2.96 17.58
C GLN A 506 0.92 2.32 17.49
N LEU A 507 1.73 2.75 16.51
CA LEU A 507 3.10 2.25 16.32
C LEU A 507 4.06 2.67 17.44
N LEU A 508 3.62 3.57 18.32
CA LEU A 508 4.35 4.04 19.50
C LEU A 508 3.59 3.78 20.81
N TYR A 509 2.46 3.08 20.75
CA TYR A 509 1.66 2.68 21.90
C TYR A 509 2.32 1.46 22.59
N GLY A 510 2.65 1.59 23.89
CA GLY A 510 3.43 0.60 24.63
C GLY A 510 2.83 -0.81 24.63
N PRO A 511 1.51 -1.01 24.87
CA PRO A 511 0.86 -2.32 24.78
C PRO A 511 0.94 -2.98 23.40
N ASN A 512 1.16 -2.21 22.32
CA ASN A 512 1.38 -2.72 20.98
C ASN A 512 2.86 -3.11 20.70
N ALA A 513 3.69 -3.24 21.74
CA ALA A 513 5.06 -3.72 21.58
C ALA A 513 5.12 -5.11 20.93
N PRO A 514 6.26 -5.46 20.29
CA PRO A 514 6.40 -6.72 19.56
C PRO A 514 5.87 -7.95 20.33
N PRO A 515 5.11 -8.83 19.64
CA PRO A 515 5.04 -9.02 18.19
C PRO A 515 4.05 -8.09 17.45
N ASN A 516 3.40 -7.16 18.13
CA ASN A 516 2.46 -6.20 17.56
C ASN A 516 3.20 -5.02 16.86
N PRO A 517 2.46 -4.10 16.19
CA PRO A 517 3.06 -3.12 15.27
C PRO A 517 4.05 -2.12 15.85
N ASN A 518 4.10 -1.92 17.16
CA ASN A 518 5.11 -1.06 17.79
C ASN A 518 6.49 -1.77 17.83
N HIS A 519 7.09 -1.94 16.67
CA HIS A 519 8.38 -2.64 16.54
C HIS A 519 9.53 -1.95 17.29
N ALA A 520 9.44 -0.63 17.50
CA ALA A 520 10.39 0.10 18.32
C ALA A 520 10.33 -0.31 19.80
N ALA A 521 9.27 -0.99 20.23
CA ALA A 521 8.99 -1.29 21.64
C ALA A 521 9.01 -0.03 22.53
N PHE A 522 8.58 1.11 21.98
CA PHE A 522 8.46 2.35 22.73
C PHE A 522 7.35 2.21 23.78
N SER A 523 7.58 2.74 24.96
CA SER A 523 6.61 2.79 26.04
C SER A 523 6.80 4.06 26.85
N ASN A 524 5.74 4.82 27.00
CA ASN A 524 5.70 6.02 27.82
C ASN A 524 4.32 6.10 28.48
N PRO A 525 4.22 6.11 29.82
CA PRO A 525 2.94 6.04 30.53
C PRO A 525 1.99 7.22 30.23
N GLU A 526 2.51 8.42 29.90
CA GLU A 526 1.69 9.56 29.50
C GLU A 526 1.15 9.35 28.09
N TYR A 527 2.02 8.95 27.15
CA TYR A 527 1.63 8.63 25.78
C TYR A 527 0.56 7.55 25.75
N ASP A 528 0.76 6.47 26.51
CA ASP A 528 -0.16 5.33 26.54
C ASP A 528 -1.54 5.75 27.07
N ARG A 529 -1.62 6.56 28.13
CA ARG A 529 -2.89 7.11 28.64
C ARG A 529 -3.58 8.04 27.63
N LEU A 530 -2.81 8.86 26.91
CA LEU A 530 -3.35 9.75 25.89
C LEU A 530 -3.87 8.95 24.70
N TYR A 531 -3.15 7.89 24.29
CA TYR A 531 -3.61 6.99 23.22
C TYR A 531 -4.93 6.32 23.59
N GLU A 532 -5.04 5.73 24.78
CA GLU A 532 -6.28 5.10 25.27
C GLU A 532 -7.48 6.05 25.23
N ARG A 533 -7.26 7.32 25.56
CA ARG A 533 -8.32 8.33 25.47
C ARG A 533 -8.63 8.73 24.04
N MET A 534 -7.60 8.99 23.24
CA MET A 534 -7.72 9.46 21.86
C MET A 534 -8.46 8.46 20.96
N LYS A 535 -8.17 7.15 21.09
CA LYS A 535 -8.77 6.08 20.26
C LYS A 535 -10.28 5.93 20.44
N THR A 536 -10.84 6.42 21.55
CA THR A 536 -12.29 6.33 21.86
C THR A 536 -13.07 7.57 21.43
N MET A 537 -12.41 8.57 20.81
CA MET A 537 -13.01 9.86 20.47
C MET A 537 -13.26 9.99 18.97
N ASP A 538 -14.34 10.65 18.61
CA ASP A 538 -14.55 11.17 17.25
C ASP A 538 -13.66 12.41 17.01
N ASP A 539 -13.42 12.77 15.74
CA ASP A 539 -12.62 13.94 15.37
C ASP A 539 -13.23 15.22 15.93
N GLY A 540 -12.35 16.05 16.51
CA GLY A 540 -12.74 17.32 17.11
C GLY A 540 -11.58 18.01 17.82
N PRO A 541 -11.79 19.23 18.34
CA PRO A 541 -10.72 20.02 18.97
C PRO A 541 -10.05 19.31 20.17
N GLU A 542 -10.83 18.57 20.95
CA GLU A 542 -10.31 17.86 22.11
C GLU A 542 -9.40 16.71 21.68
N ARG A 543 -9.83 15.88 20.70
CA ARG A 543 -9.01 14.81 20.13
C ARG A 543 -7.74 15.37 19.52
N LEU A 544 -7.84 16.50 18.79
CA LEU A 544 -6.69 17.17 18.20
C LEU A 544 -5.67 17.62 19.26
N ALA A 545 -6.11 18.17 20.38
CA ALA A 545 -5.22 18.58 21.47
C ALA A 545 -4.46 17.39 22.07
N ILE A 546 -5.13 16.23 22.21
CA ILE A 546 -4.51 14.98 22.66
C ILE A 546 -3.47 14.51 21.66
N ILE A 547 -3.81 14.49 20.37
CA ILE A 547 -2.90 14.08 19.27
C ILE A 547 -1.64 14.95 19.30
N ASN A 548 -1.80 16.28 19.36
CA ASN A 548 -0.66 17.19 19.41
C ASN A 548 0.26 16.94 20.62
N ARG A 549 -0.31 16.60 21.77
CA ARG A 549 0.49 16.24 22.95
C ARG A 549 1.24 14.92 22.75
N MET A 550 0.61 13.92 22.14
CA MET A 550 1.25 12.63 21.81
C MET A 550 2.40 12.84 20.81
N VAL A 551 2.19 13.64 19.77
CA VAL A 551 3.24 14.00 18.81
C VAL A 551 4.42 14.69 19.50
N ALA A 552 4.15 15.63 20.42
CA ALA A 552 5.20 16.30 21.20
C ALA A 552 6.03 15.32 22.06
N ILE A 553 5.38 14.32 22.68
CA ILE A 553 6.06 13.25 23.42
C ILE A 553 6.94 12.42 22.48
N ALA A 554 6.39 11.98 21.34
CA ALA A 554 7.14 11.19 20.36
C ALA A 554 8.37 11.94 19.83
N VAL A 555 8.24 13.22 19.51
CA VAL A 555 9.34 14.10 19.10
C VAL A 555 10.38 14.22 20.23
N GLY A 556 9.93 14.47 21.45
CA GLY A 556 10.83 14.67 22.60
C GLY A 556 11.58 13.41 23.01
N GLU A 557 10.94 12.25 23.02
CA GLU A 557 11.54 10.96 23.37
C GLU A 557 12.38 10.36 22.25
N CYS A 558 12.14 10.78 21.00
CA CYS A 558 12.89 10.39 19.82
C CYS A 558 13.03 8.85 19.65
N PRO A 559 11.92 8.07 19.64
CA PRO A 559 12.00 6.64 19.36
C PRO A 559 12.31 6.36 17.88
N TRP A 560 12.11 7.36 17.01
CA TRP A 560 12.41 7.35 15.60
C TRP A 560 13.17 8.61 15.18
N ILE A 561 14.02 8.48 14.17
CA ILE A 561 14.40 9.58 13.31
C ILE A 561 13.31 9.70 12.28
N PHE A 562 12.46 10.71 12.37
CA PHE A 562 11.45 11.00 11.34
C PHE A 562 12.17 11.44 10.08
N ASN A 563 12.02 10.72 8.96
CA ASN A 563 12.74 11.02 7.76
C ASN A 563 11.91 11.92 6.81
N VAL A 564 11.03 11.33 6.02
CA VAL A 564 10.26 12.05 5.00
C VAL A 564 8.84 11.50 4.88
N HIS A 565 7.95 12.36 4.35
CA HIS A 565 6.69 11.99 3.73
C HIS A 565 6.84 12.16 2.22
N THR A 566 6.50 11.14 1.44
CA THR A 566 6.70 11.19 -0.03
C THR A 566 5.40 11.50 -0.75
N PRO A 567 5.36 12.48 -1.65
CA PRO A 567 4.28 12.59 -2.61
C PRO A 567 4.41 11.53 -3.70
N SER A 568 3.29 11.08 -4.25
CA SER A 568 3.26 10.23 -5.43
C SER A 568 3.20 11.07 -6.70
N TYR A 569 3.94 10.65 -7.72
CA TYR A 569 3.94 11.22 -9.06
C TYR A 569 3.51 10.14 -10.03
N VAL A 570 2.30 10.26 -10.58
CA VAL A 570 1.74 9.28 -11.50
C VAL A 570 1.52 9.91 -12.87
N LEU A 571 2.15 9.31 -13.87
CA LEU A 571 1.92 9.65 -15.27
C LEU A 571 0.83 8.76 -15.84
N ARG A 572 -0.04 9.35 -16.67
CA ARG A 572 -1.15 8.65 -17.33
C ARG A 572 -1.24 9.07 -18.77
N HIS A 573 -1.50 8.12 -19.65
CA HIS A 573 -1.85 8.43 -21.03
C HIS A 573 -3.25 9.04 -21.16
N SER A 574 -3.49 9.80 -22.22
CA SER A 574 -4.77 10.51 -22.46
C SER A 574 -5.99 9.61 -22.55
N TRP A 575 -5.83 8.33 -22.86
CA TRP A 575 -6.91 7.34 -22.88
C TRP A 575 -7.27 6.76 -21.51
N TYR A 576 -6.41 6.95 -20.49
CA TYR A 576 -6.68 6.57 -19.12
C TYR A 576 -7.57 7.63 -18.47
N LYS A 577 -8.84 7.30 -18.27
CA LYS A 577 -9.84 8.23 -17.73
C LYS A 577 -10.17 7.92 -16.29
N ASN A 578 -10.66 8.95 -15.59
CA ASN A 578 -11.11 8.90 -14.19
C ASN A 578 -10.01 8.59 -13.18
N GLY A 579 -8.75 8.64 -13.57
CA GLY A 579 -7.65 8.42 -12.64
C GLY A 579 -7.62 9.54 -11.58
N LYS A 580 -7.66 9.15 -10.31
CA LYS A 580 -7.41 10.01 -9.15
C LYS A 580 -6.48 9.28 -8.21
N ASN A 581 -5.49 10.01 -7.66
CA ASN A 581 -4.56 9.40 -6.70
C ASN A 581 -5.33 8.87 -5.49
N HIS A 582 -5.07 7.61 -5.15
CA HIS A 582 -5.70 6.92 -4.03
C HIS A 582 -4.61 6.28 -3.19
N SER A 583 -4.30 6.89 -2.04
CA SER A 583 -3.17 6.50 -1.18
C SER A 583 -3.52 5.40 -0.20
N ILE A 584 -4.79 5.05 -0.07
CA ILE A 584 -5.25 3.93 0.74
C ILE A 584 -5.53 2.76 -0.19
N THR A 585 -4.96 1.60 0.12
CA THR A 585 -5.22 0.38 -0.65
C THR A 585 -6.72 0.08 -0.71
N GLY A 586 -7.24 -0.18 -1.91
CA GLY A 586 -8.67 -0.39 -2.07
C GLY A 586 -9.09 -0.82 -3.48
N ASN A 587 -10.39 -0.98 -3.68
CA ASN A 587 -11.03 -1.47 -4.91
C ASN A 587 -11.26 -0.37 -5.97
N TYR A 588 -10.36 0.59 -6.10
CA TYR A 588 -10.55 1.79 -6.94
C TYR A 588 -10.47 1.53 -8.45
N LYS A 589 -9.93 0.42 -8.91
CA LYS A 589 -9.79 0.16 -10.36
C LYS A 589 -11.12 0.01 -11.09
N LYS A 590 -12.19 -0.30 -10.39
CA LYS A 590 -13.55 -0.35 -10.95
C LYS A 590 -14.04 0.99 -11.51
N TYR A 591 -13.49 2.11 -11.02
CA TYR A 591 -13.84 3.47 -11.48
C TYR A 591 -13.06 3.91 -12.72
N LEU A 592 -11.99 3.20 -13.06
CA LEU A 592 -11.12 3.55 -14.18
C LEU A 592 -11.77 3.16 -15.52
N ARG A 593 -11.63 4.03 -16.51
CA ARG A 593 -12.11 3.78 -17.85
C ARG A 593 -10.98 3.98 -18.88
N ILE A 594 -10.91 3.07 -19.81
CA ILE A 594 -9.96 3.15 -20.91
C ILE A 594 -10.69 3.56 -22.18
N ASP A 595 -10.14 4.55 -22.91
CA ASP A 595 -10.60 4.90 -24.25
C ASP A 595 -9.83 4.06 -25.30
N PRO A 596 -10.44 2.99 -25.82
CA PRO A 596 -9.74 2.08 -26.73
C PRO A 596 -9.44 2.70 -28.09
N VAL A 597 -10.20 3.74 -28.49
CA VAL A 597 -9.98 4.43 -29.77
C VAL A 597 -8.73 5.30 -29.66
N ALA A 598 -8.63 6.10 -28.62
CA ALA A 598 -7.44 6.93 -28.35
C ALA A 598 -6.18 6.07 -28.18
N ARG A 599 -6.26 4.94 -27.49
CA ARG A 599 -5.13 4.01 -27.31
C ARG A 599 -4.67 3.44 -28.66
N ARG A 600 -5.59 2.93 -29.49
CA ARG A 600 -5.24 2.40 -30.82
C ARG A 600 -4.62 3.46 -31.72
N ALA A 601 -5.14 4.69 -31.65
CA ALA A 601 -4.58 5.80 -32.43
C ALA A 601 -3.15 6.14 -32.01
N TYR A 602 -2.83 6.01 -30.71
CA TYR A 602 -1.47 6.17 -30.20
C TYR A 602 -0.56 5.05 -30.72
N TRP A 603 -0.91 3.79 -30.54
CA TRP A 603 -0.17 2.64 -31.05
C TRP A 603 0.08 2.74 -32.55
N GLY A 604 -0.93 3.13 -33.35
CA GLY A 604 -0.79 3.28 -34.79
C GLY A 604 0.18 4.40 -35.21
N ARG A 605 0.54 5.30 -34.28
CA ARG A 605 1.58 6.32 -34.52
C ARG A 605 2.97 5.84 -34.10
N GLU A 606 3.06 5.27 -32.91
CA GLU A 606 4.34 4.85 -32.28
C GLU A 606 4.87 3.54 -32.88
N ASP A 607 3.98 2.60 -33.29
CA ASP A 607 4.37 1.33 -33.92
C ASP A 607 4.70 1.45 -35.40
N ARG A 608 4.68 2.66 -35.97
CA ARG A 608 5.12 2.84 -37.37
C ARG A 608 6.64 2.61 -37.43
N PRO A 609 7.09 1.60 -38.21
CA PRO A 609 8.51 1.38 -38.36
C PRO A 609 9.15 2.59 -39.05
N ASP A 610 10.17 3.14 -38.43
CA ASP A 610 10.99 4.20 -39.07
C ASP A 610 11.89 3.58 -40.12
N TYR A 611 11.38 3.56 -41.34
CA TYR A 611 12.15 3.07 -42.52
C TYR A 611 13.25 4.00 -43.00
N LYS A 612 13.46 5.20 -42.39
CA LYS A 612 14.46 6.17 -42.85
C LYS A 612 15.85 5.56 -42.94
N ALA A 613 16.28 4.85 -41.90
CA ALA A 613 17.60 4.19 -41.89
C ALA A 613 17.72 3.12 -42.99
N LEU A 614 16.65 2.35 -43.25
CA LEU A 614 16.61 1.37 -44.34
C LEU A 614 16.59 2.04 -45.71
N ILE A 615 15.84 3.14 -45.84
CA ILE A 615 15.83 3.95 -47.08
C ILE A 615 17.22 4.53 -47.34
N TYR A 616 17.87 5.12 -46.34
CA TYR A 616 19.24 5.62 -46.46
C TYR A 616 20.22 4.50 -46.82
N ALA A 617 20.14 3.36 -46.17
CA ALA A 617 21.00 2.20 -46.52
C ALA A 617 20.73 1.71 -47.94
N ALA A 618 19.50 1.63 -48.39
CA ALA A 618 19.13 1.26 -49.74
C ALA A 618 19.65 2.30 -50.77
N VAL A 619 19.51 3.59 -50.50
CA VAL A 619 20.04 4.66 -51.37
C VAL A 619 21.55 4.57 -51.47
N ILE A 620 22.26 4.34 -50.36
CA ILE A 620 23.72 4.15 -50.33
C ILE A 620 24.13 2.93 -51.17
N LEU A 621 23.43 1.80 -50.99
CA LEU A 621 23.69 0.57 -51.76
C LEU A 621 23.47 0.77 -53.25
N VAL A 622 22.42 1.48 -53.65
CA VAL A 622 22.15 1.82 -55.05
C VAL A 622 23.23 2.74 -55.57
N ALA A 623 23.61 3.77 -54.82
CA ALA A 623 24.69 4.69 -55.24
C ALA A 623 26.04 3.99 -55.42
N LEU A 624 26.37 3.01 -54.54
CA LEU A 624 27.59 2.20 -54.67
C LEU A 624 27.55 1.20 -55.85
N ALA A 625 26.37 0.66 -56.17
CA ALA A 625 26.18 -0.28 -57.25
C ALA A 625 26.11 0.40 -58.65
N LEU A 626 25.64 1.66 -58.73
CA LEU A 626 25.46 2.41 -59.97
C LEU A 626 26.73 2.49 -60.86
N PRO A 627 27.94 2.80 -60.31
CA PRO A 627 29.16 2.83 -61.11
C PRO A 627 29.48 1.47 -61.74
N ALA A 628 29.34 0.37 -61.00
CA ALA A 628 29.60 -0.97 -61.51
C ALA A 628 28.60 -1.37 -62.64
N VAL A 629 27.35 -1.00 -62.49
CA VAL A 629 26.31 -1.19 -63.51
C VAL A 629 26.63 -0.37 -64.78
N VAL A 630 27.01 0.89 -64.65
CA VAL A 630 27.38 1.78 -65.73
C VAL A 630 28.61 1.25 -66.46
N ILE A 631 29.64 0.79 -65.74
CA ILE A 631 30.85 0.20 -66.36
C ILE A 631 30.47 -1.05 -67.15
N LYS A 632 29.67 -1.94 -66.58
CA LYS A 632 29.22 -3.17 -67.23
C LYS A 632 28.35 -2.92 -68.47
N PHE A 633 27.52 -1.89 -68.45
CA PHE A 633 26.74 -1.46 -69.63
C PHE A 633 27.64 -0.83 -70.71
N ARG A 634 28.66 -0.06 -70.36
CA ARG A 634 29.67 0.48 -71.30
C ARG A 634 30.53 -0.62 -71.91
N GLN A 635 30.90 -1.66 -71.17
CA GLN A 635 31.64 -2.81 -71.68
C GLN A 635 30.82 -3.71 -72.61
N ARG A 636 29.49 -3.75 -72.52
CA ARG A 636 28.61 -4.49 -73.41
C ARG A 636 28.28 -3.74 -74.71
N ARG A 637 28.63 -2.48 -74.82
CA ARG A 637 28.43 -1.66 -76.01
C ARG A 637 29.76 -1.43 -76.81
N ARG A 638 30.86 -1.96 -76.35
CA ARG A 638 32.05 -2.19 -77.09
C ARG A 638 32.17 -3.65 -77.51
#